data_538a5b464bb84bbfd60a403d32bb6e7d
#
_entry.id   538a5b464bb84bbfd60a403d32bb6e7d
#
_cell.length_a   1.000
_cell.length_b   1.000
_cell.length_c   1.000
_cell.angle_alpha   90.00
_cell.angle_beta   90.00
_cell.angle_gamma   90.00
#
_symmetry.space_group_name_H-M   'P 1'
#
loop_
_entity.id
_entity.type
_entity.pdbx_description
1 polymer ?
#
loop_
_entity_poly.entity_id
_entity_poly.type
_entity_poly.pdbx_seq_one_letter_code
_entity_poly.pdbx_strand_id
1 'polypeptide(L)'
;MFAKRFLQKKLHQGGGGEKGGGGGGGGGAAGDVAQLDAQIALHYGVPYAASVMAFDPVQRLLAVGTLDGRIKIFGGDNIEGILISPKSMPYKYLQFIQNQGLLIAVSNENEIQVWNLEFRQLFHSSQWDTNITAFSVIEGTFLMYLGDENGLLSVLKYDVYDGKLQKMPYNVSIHSLAEAAGVPLLDTQPIVGILPQPNTLGTRVLIAYEKGFLVLWDVSEDHAVAVRGYGDLHMKGQITGAQTHASEDQIDNVDENEEEREICSLCWASRGGSTVAVGYITGDILLWDMTAVSSRQGKQTDVSSNVVKLQLASGSRRLPVIVLHWSAGSAKDTTKGGKLFVYGGDDMGSEEVLTVLSLESSNGLESVRCASRVDLKLDGSFADMILIPDTGVPDKTRTSALFILTNPGQLNFYDGGALFSARKSEEEYAQPEAQKFPVVVPTIDPSITVTNMYSLTGREHPSISLKKFCARQIVAPPISGNMKWPLTGGVPSEMSLKEDHAVERIYVAGYQDGSVRIWDATFPILMPMFVLDAKVPDVILDGANASVSSLAFCSLNMTFAVGTTSGLVRMYKLQENSGDSSFHFVSGSKQEVHAVHHGRGFHCHVAFMASNSPVRSLRFTSSGEALAVGYQNGQVAMFDASQLSVIFSVDCTSGTNSPVVSVSIYSVGASAAKAGPSQKEIATNAKFPTDVVLSLSKDARLTVVDSTSGLIINSLLLDEKQCSALLMYVLIDGASDEEQAQLPEDKLPCQSQTGKEHVLDQKQVQGAETNKKSASLHPQSGGSDSLLLVCFEDVVLLFSLASLIQGSNKHLHKTKLTKKCCWSAIFKNKDDKACGLILFYQTGIIELRSLPSLDILAESSLMELLRWSYKTGMDKTMSSSNGQIALQNNGA
;
A
#
# COMPACT_ATOMS: atom_id res chain seq x y z
N MET A 1 -2.34 -12.14 20.64
CA MET A 1 -1.93 -11.13 21.64
C MET A 1 -0.47 -11.26 22.04
N PHE A 2 -0.02 -12.42 22.45
CA PHE A 2 1.36 -12.67 22.88
C PHE A 2 2.40 -12.71 21.76
N ALA A 3 2.04 -13.13 20.57
CA ALA A 3 2.92 -13.06 19.39
C ALA A 3 3.59 -11.69 19.24
N LYS A 4 2.83 -10.64 19.57
CA LYS A 4 3.34 -9.27 19.58
C LYS A 4 4.39 -9.03 20.66
N ARG A 5 4.25 -9.58 21.86
CA ARG A 5 5.24 -9.43 22.92
C ARG A 5 6.55 -10.15 22.59
N PHE A 6 6.47 -11.35 22.03
CA PHE A 6 7.66 -12.13 21.67
C PHE A 6 8.42 -11.51 20.51
N LEU A 7 7.72 -11.06 19.48
CA LEU A 7 8.32 -10.33 18.36
C LEU A 7 8.85 -8.96 18.79
N GLN A 8 8.17 -8.26 19.71
CA GLN A 8 8.62 -6.98 20.25
C GLN A 8 9.81 -7.14 21.21
N LYS A 9 9.89 -8.19 22.03
CA LYS A 9 11.07 -8.48 22.85
C LYS A 9 12.32 -8.73 21.99
N LYS A 10 12.17 -9.38 20.82
CA LYS A 10 13.25 -9.54 19.84
C LYS A 10 13.68 -8.23 19.18
N LEU A 11 12.73 -7.31 18.92
CA LEU A 11 13.01 -5.98 18.34
C LEU A 11 13.67 -5.01 19.36
N HIS A 12 13.36 -5.12 20.64
CA HIS A 12 13.93 -4.26 21.69
C HIS A 12 15.32 -4.69 22.20
N GLN A 13 15.73 -5.93 22.00
CA GLN A 13 17.08 -6.37 22.36
C GLN A 13 18.18 -5.92 21.39
N GLY A 14 17.82 -5.26 20.26
CA GLY A 14 18.75 -4.74 19.25
C GLY A 14 19.05 -3.23 19.31
N GLY A 15 18.51 -2.49 20.26
CA GLY A 15 18.60 -1.02 20.25
C GLY A 15 19.11 -0.43 21.57
N GLY A 16 20.41 -0.60 21.86
CA GLY A 16 21.09 0.15 22.92
C GLY A 16 21.31 1.60 22.47
N GLY A 17 20.93 2.54 23.34
CA GLY A 17 20.83 3.94 23.03
C GLY A 17 22.16 4.69 22.91
N GLU A 18 22.05 5.82 22.24
CA GLU A 18 22.94 6.97 22.51
C GLU A 18 22.14 8.28 22.48
N LYS A 19 22.19 8.98 23.62
CA LYS A 19 21.79 10.35 23.79
C LYS A 19 22.94 11.27 23.35
N GLY A 20 22.65 12.26 22.56
CA GLY A 20 23.51 13.43 22.31
C GLY A 20 22.63 14.49 21.67
N GLY A 21 22.37 15.61 22.23
CA GLY A 21 23.28 16.61 22.75
C GLY A 21 23.27 17.76 21.77
N GLY A 22 22.54 18.84 22.11
CA GLY A 22 22.25 20.00 21.29
C GLY A 22 23.49 20.83 20.92
N GLY A 23 23.30 21.75 19.99
CA GLY A 23 24.23 22.81 19.61
C GLY A 23 23.59 23.72 18.58
N GLY A 24 23.23 24.91 19.06
CA GLY A 24 22.63 25.96 18.31
C GLY A 24 23.62 26.79 17.53
N GLY A 25 23.07 27.67 16.71
CA GLY A 25 23.70 28.92 16.34
C GLY A 25 23.83 29.17 14.84
N GLY A 26 23.15 30.20 14.36
CA GLY A 26 23.51 30.87 13.13
C GLY A 26 22.33 31.39 12.34
N GLY A 27 21.82 32.56 12.73
CA GLY A 27 20.74 33.26 12.05
C GLY A 27 21.17 33.81 10.70
N GLY A 28 20.41 33.55 9.68
CA GLY A 28 20.34 34.32 8.46
C GLY A 28 18.85 34.43 8.15
N ALA A 29 18.34 35.62 7.96
CA ALA A 29 16.97 35.92 7.65
C ALA A 29 16.56 35.21 6.33
N ALA A 30 16.06 33.98 6.44
CA ALA A 30 15.33 33.31 5.40
C ALA A 30 13.88 33.81 5.51
N GLY A 31 13.37 34.41 4.44
CA GLY A 31 11.95 34.67 4.32
C GLY A 31 11.16 33.39 4.66
N ASP A 32 10.03 33.54 5.34
CA ASP A 32 9.16 32.44 5.74
C ASP A 32 8.79 31.64 4.49
N VAL A 33 9.52 30.54 4.26
CA VAL A 33 9.16 29.55 3.24
C VAL A 33 7.93 28.82 3.78
N ALA A 34 6.83 28.87 3.06
CA ALA A 34 5.61 28.20 3.43
C ALA A 34 5.87 26.70 3.60
N GLN A 35 5.49 26.15 4.74
CA GLN A 35 5.54 24.70 4.94
C GLN A 35 4.48 24.06 4.06
N LEU A 36 4.90 23.14 3.18
CA LEU A 36 4.01 22.38 2.33
C LEU A 36 3.31 21.32 3.19
N ASP A 37 1.98 21.42 3.32
CA ASP A 37 1.16 20.40 3.97
C ASP A 37 0.85 19.29 2.94
N ALA A 38 1.80 18.40 2.75
CA ALA A 38 1.65 17.28 1.85
C ALA A 38 0.79 16.19 2.50
N GLN A 39 -0.24 15.72 1.80
CA GLN A 39 -1.16 14.70 2.27
C GLN A 39 -1.16 13.49 1.34
N ILE A 40 -1.40 12.29 1.91
CA ILE A 40 -1.60 11.07 1.11
C ILE A 40 -3.01 11.11 0.56
N ALA A 41 -3.14 11.38 -0.74
CA ALA A 41 -4.42 11.39 -1.43
C ALA A 41 -4.94 9.97 -1.71
N LEU A 42 -4.06 9.08 -2.12
CA LEU A 42 -4.37 7.68 -2.45
C LEU A 42 -3.27 6.77 -1.91
N HIS A 43 -3.68 5.64 -1.36
CA HIS A 43 -2.78 4.58 -0.90
C HIS A 43 -3.29 3.24 -1.44
N TYR A 44 -2.51 2.59 -2.29
CA TYR A 44 -2.90 1.33 -2.91
C TYR A 44 -2.50 0.14 -2.04
N GLY A 45 -3.46 -0.79 -1.84
CA GLY A 45 -3.22 -2.05 -1.20
C GLY A 45 -3.04 -2.04 0.31
N VAL A 46 -2.50 -3.14 0.83
CA VAL A 46 -2.22 -3.32 2.27
C VAL A 46 -0.89 -2.63 2.60
N PRO A 47 -0.83 -1.84 3.69
CA PRO A 47 0.42 -1.22 4.10
C PRO A 47 1.52 -2.25 4.36
N TYR A 48 2.74 -1.95 3.91
CA TYR A 48 3.90 -2.83 4.10
C TYR A 48 4.15 -3.22 5.57
N ALA A 49 3.96 -2.28 6.48
CA ALA A 49 4.19 -2.47 7.91
C ALA A 49 2.91 -2.91 8.67
N ALA A 50 2.00 -3.61 8.00
CA ALA A 50 0.78 -4.11 8.61
C ALA A 50 1.07 -5.14 9.71
N SER A 51 0.38 -5.03 10.86
CA SER A 51 0.70 -5.83 12.05
C SER A 51 -0.49 -6.35 12.82
N VAL A 52 -1.66 -5.74 12.68
CA VAL A 52 -2.86 -6.09 13.44
C VAL A 52 -4.11 -5.85 12.63
N MET A 53 -5.09 -6.71 12.81
CA MET A 53 -6.38 -6.58 12.14
C MET A 53 -7.54 -6.52 13.14
N ALA A 54 -8.64 -5.90 12.70
CA ALA A 54 -9.93 -5.98 13.35
C ALA A 54 -11.02 -6.07 12.28
N PHE A 55 -12.11 -6.73 12.59
CA PHE A 55 -13.24 -6.89 11.69
C PHE A 55 -14.56 -6.54 12.40
N ASP A 56 -15.38 -5.72 11.75
CA ASP A 56 -16.77 -5.48 12.19
C ASP A 56 -17.70 -6.46 11.45
N PRO A 57 -18.27 -7.45 12.13
CA PRO A 57 -19.10 -8.46 11.49
C PRO A 57 -20.45 -7.92 11.01
N VAL A 58 -20.90 -6.77 11.54
CA VAL A 58 -22.17 -6.16 11.17
C VAL A 58 -21.99 -5.22 10.00
N GLN A 59 -21.05 -4.27 10.09
CA GLN A 59 -20.73 -3.35 9.01
C GLN A 59 -19.85 -4.00 7.93
N ARG A 60 -19.26 -5.16 8.19
CA ARG A 60 -18.38 -5.91 7.26
C ARG A 60 -17.21 -5.09 6.74
N LEU A 61 -16.58 -4.39 7.67
CA LEU A 61 -15.38 -3.60 7.46
C LEU A 61 -14.17 -4.30 8.08
N LEU A 62 -13.06 -4.29 7.38
CA LEU A 62 -11.76 -4.75 7.89
C LEU A 62 -10.86 -3.56 8.15
N ALA A 63 -10.32 -3.46 9.36
CA ALA A 63 -9.27 -2.50 9.72
C ALA A 63 -7.92 -3.21 9.83
N VAL A 64 -6.89 -2.63 9.26
CA VAL A 64 -5.50 -3.12 9.30
C VAL A 64 -4.62 -2.04 9.91
N GLY A 65 -4.16 -2.26 11.12
CA GLY A 65 -3.24 -1.38 11.84
C GLY A 65 -1.78 -1.68 11.50
N THR A 66 -0.95 -0.65 11.54
CA THR A 66 0.45 -0.72 11.14
C THR A 66 1.42 -0.44 12.29
N LEU A 67 2.69 -0.75 12.05
CA LEU A 67 3.77 -0.45 13.01
C LEU A 67 4.11 1.06 13.09
N ASP A 68 3.64 1.85 12.14
CA ASP A 68 3.93 3.28 12.05
C ASP A 68 2.72 4.19 12.37
N GLY A 69 1.65 3.63 12.97
CA GLY A 69 0.50 4.38 13.45
C GLY A 69 -0.49 4.77 12.37
N ARG A 70 -0.54 4.05 11.25
CA ARG A 70 -1.60 4.16 10.25
C ARG A 70 -2.58 3.01 10.39
N ILE A 71 -3.84 3.26 10.05
CA ILE A 71 -4.88 2.24 9.99
C ILE A 71 -5.53 2.31 8.62
N LYS A 72 -5.47 1.21 7.86
CA LYS A 72 -6.15 1.07 6.59
C LYS A 72 -7.49 0.40 6.81
N ILE A 73 -8.55 0.98 6.27
CA ILE A 73 -9.91 0.43 6.33
C ILE A 73 -10.27 -0.09 4.94
N PHE A 74 -10.79 -1.32 4.89
CA PHE A 74 -11.30 -1.96 3.69
C PHE A 74 -12.78 -2.28 3.84
N GLY A 75 -13.55 -2.04 2.80
CA GLY A 75 -14.96 -2.37 2.70
C GLY A 75 -15.32 -2.99 1.35
N GLY A 76 -16.60 -2.97 0.99
CA GLY A 76 -17.11 -3.38 -0.32
C GLY A 76 -16.93 -2.29 -1.39
N ASP A 77 -17.05 -2.67 -2.66
CA ASP A 77 -17.08 -1.75 -3.81
C ASP A 77 -15.94 -0.71 -3.84
N ASN A 78 -14.71 -1.15 -3.57
CA ASN A 78 -13.52 -0.29 -3.49
C ASN A 78 -13.58 0.79 -2.40
N ILE A 79 -14.38 0.56 -1.35
CA ILE A 79 -14.39 1.45 -0.20
C ILE A 79 -13.11 1.25 0.59
N GLU A 80 -12.35 2.31 0.66
CA GLU A 80 -11.11 2.34 1.40
C GLU A 80 -10.94 3.66 2.16
N GLY A 81 -10.24 3.59 3.26
CA GLY A 81 -9.83 4.75 4.03
C GLY A 81 -8.48 4.53 4.66
N ILE A 82 -7.73 5.60 4.83
CA ILE A 82 -6.51 5.58 5.63
C ILE A 82 -6.66 6.59 6.78
N LEU A 83 -6.45 6.12 8.00
CA LEU A 83 -6.43 6.91 9.21
C LEU A 83 -4.98 7.05 9.65
N ILE A 84 -4.55 8.26 9.94
CA ILE A 84 -3.15 8.56 10.27
C ILE A 84 -3.09 9.13 11.68
N SER A 85 -2.51 8.36 12.61
CA SER A 85 -2.30 8.86 13.98
C SER A 85 -1.33 10.05 14.00
N PRO A 86 -1.54 11.05 14.85
CA PRO A 86 -0.58 12.14 15.04
C PRO A 86 0.82 11.65 15.40
N LYS A 87 0.90 10.54 16.14
CA LYS A 87 2.17 9.92 16.55
C LYS A 87 2.44 8.65 15.73
N SER A 88 3.70 8.48 15.30
CA SER A 88 4.16 7.29 14.57
C SER A 88 4.50 6.19 15.57
N MET A 89 3.52 5.35 15.91
CA MET A 89 3.69 4.28 16.90
C MET A 89 2.93 3.02 16.51
N PRO A 90 3.48 1.82 16.80
CA PRO A 90 2.79 0.56 16.56
C PRO A 90 1.50 0.44 17.37
N TYR A 91 0.49 -0.19 16.77
CA TYR A 91 -0.69 -0.60 17.49
C TYR A 91 -0.53 -2.02 18.06
N LYS A 92 -0.93 -2.19 19.33
CA LYS A 92 -1.01 -3.50 19.96
C LYS A 92 -2.41 -4.10 20.02
N TYR A 93 -3.45 -3.25 20.03
CA TYR A 93 -4.85 -3.67 19.96
C TYR A 93 -5.60 -2.80 18.97
N LEU A 94 -6.48 -3.44 18.22
CA LEU A 94 -7.40 -2.78 17.31
C LEU A 94 -8.74 -3.53 17.39
N GLN A 95 -9.82 -2.84 17.74
CA GLN A 95 -11.15 -3.44 17.86
C GLN A 95 -12.25 -2.45 17.51
N PHE A 96 -13.25 -2.90 16.78
CA PHE A 96 -14.44 -2.09 16.50
C PHE A 96 -15.39 -2.07 17.69
N ILE A 97 -16.04 -0.92 17.90
CA ILE A 97 -17.33 -0.90 18.57
C ILE A 97 -18.35 -1.27 17.49
N GLN A 98 -18.82 -2.51 17.51
CA GLN A 98 -19.57 -3.12 16.40
C GLN A 98 -20.80 -2.27 16.02
N ASN A 99 -21.01 -2.11 14.70
CA ASN A 99 -22.12 -1.36 14.11
C ASN A 99 -22.24 0.11 14.53
N GLN A 100 -21.18 0.73 15.04
CA GLN A 100 -21.19 2.12 15.49
C GLN A 100 -20.32 3.06 14.65
N GLY A 101 -19.60 2.52 13.66
CA GLY A 101 -18.63 3.31 12.89
C GLY A 101 -17.46 3.84 13.73
N LEU A 102 -17.19 3.19 14.86
CA LEU A 102 -16.14 3.55 15.80
C LEU A 102 -15.10 2.43 15.90
N LEU A 103 -13.83 2.83 15.87
CA LEU A 103 -12.69 1.93 16.01
C LEU A 103 -11.82 2.37 17.17
N ILE A 104 -11.54 1.44 18.08
CA ILE A 104 -10.63 1.65 19.18
C ILE A 104 -9.26 1.09 18.83
N ALA A 105 -8.24 1.90 18.99
CA ALA A 105 -6.85 1.51 18.77
C ALA A 105 -6.02 1.79 20.03
N VAL A 106 -5.21 0.83 20.45
CA VAL A 106 -4.29 0.99 21.57
C VAL A 106 -2.88 0.88 21.06
N SER A 107 -2.08 1.92 21.27
CA SER A 107 -0.68 1.95 20.86
C SER A 107 0.23 1.20 21.83
N ASN A 108 1.47 0.93 21.41
CA ASN A 108 2.49 0.33 22.28
C ASN A 108 2.85 1.21 23.49
N GLU A 109 2.67 2.52 23.38
CA GLU A 109 2.90 3.46 24.48
C GLU A 109 1.65 3.67 25.36
N ASN A 110 0.65 2.79 25.21
CA ASN A 110 -0.59 2.81 26.02
C ASN A 110 -1.50 4.02 25.75
N GLU A 111 -1.38 4.64 24.60
CA GLU A 111 -2.34 5.63 24.15
C GLU A 111 -3.58 4.91 23.58
N ILE A 112 -4.75 5.22 24.10
CA ILE A 112 -6.04 4.68 23.65
C ILE A 112 -6.69 5.72 22.76
N GLN A 113 -6.90 5.37 21.50
CA GLN A 113 -7.46 6.24 20.46
C GLN A 113 -8.85 5.76 20.06
N VAL A 114 -9.78 6.70 19.89
CA VAL A 114 -11.13 6.47 19.36
C VAL A 114 -11.23 7.15 17.99
N TRP A 115 -11.38 6.35 16.95
CA TRP A 115 -11.50 6.80 15.57
C TRP A 115 -12.94 6.74 15.11
N ASN A 116 -13.43 7.84 14.54
CA ASN A 116 -14.71 7.86 13.84
C ASN A 116 -14.46 7.60 12.35
N LEU A 117 -15.07 6.56 11.82
CA LEU A 117 -14.85 6.12 10.43
C LEU A 117 -15.63 6.96 9.42
N GLU A 118 -16.79 7.51 9.82
CA GLU A 118 -17.59 8.38 8.96
C GLU A 118 -16.85 9.67 8.63
N PHE A 119 -16.31 10.33 9.66
CA PHE A 119 -15.53 11.56 9.51
C PHE A 119 -14.05 11.31 9.21
N ARG A 120 -13.58 10.06 9.30
CA ARG A 120 -12.18 9.66 9.12
C ARG A 120 -11.22 10.43 10.03
N GLN A 121 -11.65 10.70 11.26
CA GLN A 121 -10.93 11.54 12.21
C GLN A 121 -10.73 10.84 13.55
N LEU A 122 -9.66 11.24 14.22
CA LEU A 122 -9.42 10.89 15.61
C LEU A 122 -10.32 11.75 16.49
N PHE A 123 -11.33 11.14 17.12
CA PHE A 123 -12.28 11.85 17.97
C PHE A 123 -11.75 12.04 19.37
N HIS A 124 -11.04 11.03 19.91
CA HIS A 124 -10.51 11.11 21.25
C HIS A 124 -9.21 10.32 21.37
N SER A 125 -8.30 10.82 22.21
CA SER A 125 -7.08 10.15 22.59
C SER A 125 -6.84 10.32 24.08
N SER A 126 -6.52 9.22 24.76
CA SER A 126 -6.24 9.21 26.19
C SER A 126 -5.02 8.38 26.51
N GLN A 127 -4.09 8.95 27.28
CA GLN A 127 -2.92 8.23 27.75
C GLN A 127 -3.28 7.39 28.98
N TRP A 128 -2.87 6.12 29.00
CA TRP A 128 -3.00 5.25 30.14
C TRP A 128 -1.68 5.14 30.88
N ASP A 129 -1.72 5.19 32.23
CA ASP A 129 -0.51 5.33 33.06
C ASP A 129 0.31 4.04 33.20
N THR A 130 -0.35 2.87 33.12
CA THR A 130 0.28 1.56 33.24
C THR A 130 0.36 0.86 31.88
N ASN A 131 1.23 -0.16 31.75
CA ASN A 131 1.29 -0.91 30.51
C ASN A 131 0.05 -1.80 30.34
N ILE A 132 -0.76 -1.50 29.33
CA ILE A 132 -1.93 -2.28 28.94
C ILE A 132 -1.46 -3.59 28.34
N THR A 133 -1.81 -4.70 28.96
CA THR A 133 -1.35 -6.04 28.57
C THR A 133 -2.46 -6.91 28.01
N ALA A 134 -3.72 -6.54 28.27
CA ALA A 134 -4.92 -7.15 27.71
C ALA A 134 -6.00 -6.10 27.47
N PHE A 135 -6.76 -6.26 26.38
CA PHE A 135 -7.82 -5.32 26.03
C PHE A 135 -8.94 -6.04 25.30
N SER A 136 -10.20 -5.73 25.65
CA SER A 136 -11.37 -6.28 24.99
C SER A 136 -12.55 -5.32 25.02
N VAL A 137 -13.13 -5.03 23.84
CA VAL A 137 -14.41 -4.31 23.73
C VAL A 137 -15.53 -5.30 24.01
N ILE A 138 -16.50 -4.90 24.84
CA ILE A 138 -17.66 -5.72 25.16
C ILE A 138 -18.68 -5.58 24.04
N GLU A 139 -19.01 -6.70 23.41
CA GLU A 139 -19.88 -6.75 22.26
C GLU A 139 -21.27 -6.15 22.57
N GLY A 140 -21.76 -5.31 21.64
CA GLY A 140 -23.08 -4.65 21.77
C GLY A 140 -23.12 -3.49 22.77
N THR A 141 -21.99 -3.07 23.32
CA THR A 141 -21.91 -1.98 24.31
C THR A 141 -20.81 -0.98 23.94
N PHE A 142 -20.75 0.12 24.67
CA PHE A 142 -19.64 1.09 24.63
C PHE A 142 -18.62 0.87 25.76
N LEU A 143 -18.67 -0.29 26.42
CA LEU A 143 -17.79 -0.67 27.52
C LEU A 143 -16.61 -1.50 27.01
N MET A 144 -15.49 -1.38 27.72
CA MET A 144 -14.24 -2.08 27.41
C MET A 144 -13.58 -2.56 28.69
N TYR A 145 -13.05 -3.77 28.66
CA TYR A 145 -12.17 -4.29 29.71
C TYR A 145 -10.72 -4.02 29.36
N LEU A 146 -9.96 -3.61 30.35
CA LEU A 146 -8.54 -3.32 30.26
C LEU A 146 -7.80 -4.03 31.38
N GLY A 147 -6.81 -4.83 31.03
CA GLY A 147 -5.90 -5.47 31.98
C GLY A 147 -4.50 -4.89 31.84
N ASP A 148 -3.84 -4.69 32.97
CA ASP A 148 -2.51 -4.11 33.01
C ASP A 148 -1.43 -5.06 33.54
N GLU A 149 -0.18 -4.59 33.49
CA GLU A 149 0.99 -5.31 33.97
C GLU A 149 0.98 -5.56 35.49
N ASN A 150 0.17 -4.80 36.24
CA ASN A 150 0.03 -4.93 37.69
C ASN A 150 -1.07 -5.93 38.10
N GLY A 151 -1.71 -6.56 37.11
CA GLY A 151 -2.79 -7.51 37.34
C GLY A 151 -4.10 -6.86 37.72
N LEU A 152 -4.31 -5.59 37.39
CA LEU A 152 -5.54 -4.84 37.62
C LEU A 152 -6.44 -4.91 36.37
N LEU A 153 -7.69 -5.39 36.58
CA LEU A 153 -8.77 -5.25 35.62
C LEU A 153 -9.47 -3.92 35.82
N SER A 154 -9.58 -3.10 34.80
CA SER A 154 -10.31 -1.83 34.79
C SER A 154 -11.37 -1.83 33.70
N VAL A 155 -12.43 -1.01 33.89
CA VAL A 155 -13.50 -0.84 32.92
C VAL A 155 -13.47 0.58 32.38
N LEU A 156 -13.52 0.71 31.06
CA LEU A 156 -13.66 1.98 30.34
C LEU A 156 -15.02 2.05 29.66
N LYS A 157 -15.56 3.23 29.54
CA LYS A 157 -16.77 3.53 28.77
C LYS A 157 -16.45 4.63 27.77
N TYR A 158 -16.87 4.45 26.53
CA TYR A 158 -16.92 5.55 25.59
C TYR A 158 -18.26 6.26 25.71
N ASP A 159 -18.23 7.53 26.09
CA ASP A 159 -19.43 8.38 26.13
C ASP A 159 -19.64 9.01 24.75
N VAL A 160 -20.70 8.60 24.07
CA VAL A 160 -21.02 9.06 22.69
C VAL A 160 -21.42 10.53 22.67
N TYR A 161 -22.03 11.05 23.76
CA TYR A 161 -22.49 12.44 23.83
C TYR A 161 -21.31 13.41 24.01
N ASP A 162 -20.39 13.04 24.92
CA ASP A 162 -19.22 13.87 25.23
C ASP A 162 -18.04 13.57 24.28
N GLY A 163 -18.11 12.46 23.51
CA GLY A 163 -17.03 12.02 22.63
C GLY A 163 -15.76 11.61 23.36
N LYS A 164 -15.85 11.17 24.62
CA LYS A 164 -14.71 10.90 25.48
C LYS A 164 -14.72 9.51 26.11
N LEU A 165 -13.52 9.01 26.38
CA LEU A 165 -13.33 7.82 27.19
C LEU A 165 -13.40 8.20 28.69
N GLN A 166 -14.19 7.45 29.45
CA GLN A 166 -14.35 7.60 30.90
C GLN A 166 -13.91 6.31 31.58
N LYS A 167 -13.05 6.43 32.60
CA LYS A 167 -12.72 5.32 33.47
C LYS A 167 -13.87 5.12 34.46
N MET A 168 -14.43 3.93 34.45
CA MET A 168 -15.47 3.55 35.40
C MET A 168 -14.86 3.29 36.81
N PRO A 169 -15.59 3.49 37.86
CA PRO A 169 -15.07 3.26 39.22
C PRO A 169 -14.81 1.78 39.52
N TYR A 170 -15.35 0.88 38.70
CA TYR A 170 -15.17 -0.57 38.89
C TYR A 170 -13.77 -1.02 38.45
N ASN A 171 -13.07 -1.68 39.36
CA ASN A 171 -11.79 -2.34 39.12
C ASN A 171 -11.62 -3.56 40.02
N VAL A 172 -10.88 -4.56 39.55
CA VAL A 172 -10.63 -5.81 40.28
C VAL A 172 -9.16 -6.13 40.24
N SER A 173 -8.52 -6.31 41.38
CA SER A 173 -7.11 -6.70 41.50
C SER A 173 -6.93 -8.20 41.56
N ILE A 174 -5.74 -8.69 41.27
CA ILE A 174 -5.40 -10.11 41.45
C ILE A 174 -5.60 -10.59 42.88
N HIS A 175 -5.33 -9.72 43.86
CA HIS A 175 -5.53 -10.05 45.29
C HIS A 175 -7.00 -10.23 45.61
N SER A 176 -7.88 -9.33 45.15
CA SER A 176 -9.33 -9.45 45.35
C SER A 176 -9.89 -10.72 44.69
N LEU A 177 -9.37 -11.06 43.49
CA LEU A 177 -9.74 -12.30 42.81
C LEU A 177 -9.26 -13.55 43.54
N ALA A 178 -8.02 -13.55 44.02
CA ALA A 178 -7.47 -14.66 44.79
C ALA A 178 -8.23 -14.88 46.11
N GLU A 179 -8.58 -13.81 46.81
CA GLU A 179 -9.39 -13.86 48.04
C GLU A 179 -10.77 -14.42 47.74
N ALA A 180 -11.48 -13.88 46.75
CA ALA A 180 -12.80 -14.35 46.35
C ALA A 180 -12.79 -15.81 45.86
N ALA A 181 -11.72 -16.20 45.19
CA ALA A 181 -11.50 -17.57 44.74
C ALA A 181 -11.06 -18.52 45.87
N GLY A 182 -10.66 -17.97 47.05
CA GLY A 182 -10.15 -18.72 48.18
C GLY A 182 -8.82 -19.46 47.88
N VAL A 183 -8.01 -18.89 46.99
CA VAL A 183 -6.64 -19.38 46.72
C VAL A 183 -5.65 -18.54 47.55
N PRO A 184 -4.44 -19.07 47.85
CA PRO A 184 -3.42 -18.29 48.53
C PRO A 184 -3.08 -17.00 47.78
N LEU A 185 -2.59 -16.01 48.52
CA LEU A 185 -2.20 -14.73 47.96
C LEU A 185 -1.15 -14.93 46.84
N LEU A 186 -1.48 -14.52 45.64
CA LEU A 186 -0.60 -14.61 44.51
C LEU A 186 0.27 -13.36 44.37
N ASP A 187 1.48 -13.54 43.89
CA ASP A 187 2.32 -12.40 43.48
C ASP A 187 1.63 -11.58 42.40
N THR A 188 1.96 -10.30 42.35
CA THR A 188 1.51 -9.42 41.27
C THR A 188 2.03 -9.90 39.93
N GLN A 189 1.16 -10.15 38.99
CA GLN A 189 1.51 -10.62 37.65
C GLN A 189 0.59 -10.00 36.60
N PRO A 190 1.07 -9.80 35.35
CA PRO A 190 0.29 -9.19 34.29
C PRO A 190 -0.96 -10.00 33.93
N ILE A 191 -2.03 -9.28 33.59
CA ILE A 191 -3.17 -9.88 32.90
C ILE A 191 -2.78 -10.05 31.42
N VAL A 192 -2.75 -11.29 30.96
CA VAL A 192 -2.34 -11.61 29.60
C VAL A 192 -3.51 -11.88 28.67
N GLY A 193 -4.71 -12.06 29.21
CA GLY A 193 -5.88 -12.27 28.39
C GLY A 193 -7.17 -11.90 29.13
N ILE A 194 -8.08 -11.28 28.40
CA ILE A 194 -9.43 -10.94 28.84
C ILE A 194 -10.38 -11.42 27.75
N LEU A 195 -11.26 -12.36 28.08
CA LEU A 195 -12.26 -12.90 27.18
C LEU A 195 -13.65 -12.78 27.80
N PRO A 196 -14.49 -11.83 27.34
CA PRO A 196 -15.91 -11.86 27.71
C PRO A 196 -16.53 -13.21 27.37
N GLN A 197 -17.28 -13.81 28.30
CA GLN A 197 -17.92 -15.08 28.05
C GLN A 197 -19.04 -14.92 27.01
N PRO A 198 -19.12 -15.78 25.97
CA PRO A 198 -20.19 -15.72 24.98
C PRO A 198 -21.58 -15.73 25.61
N ASN A 199 -22.50 -14.96 25.04
CA ASN A 199 -23.93 -14.86 25.44
C ASN A 199 -24.20 -14.27 26.84
N THR A 200 -23.21 -13.62 27.49
CA THR A 200 -23.38 -12.99 28.79
C THR A 200 -23.44 -11.46 28.73
N LEU A 201 -23.37 -10.86 27.52
CA LEU A 201 -23.30 -9.41 27.33
C LEU A 201 -22.15 -8.76 28.15
N GLY A 202 -21.10 -9.52 28.38
CA GLY A 202 -19.91 -9.05 29.13
C GLY A 202 -20.07 -9.08 30.66
N THR A 203 -21.16 -9.55 31.22
CA THR A 203 -21.28 -9.66 32.71
C THR A 203 -20.34 -10.73 33.26
N ARG A 204 -19.93 -11.70 32.45
CA ARG A 204 -18.90 -12.68 32.82
C ARG A 204 -17.70 -12.55 31.93
N VAL A 205 -16.53 -12.55 32.55
CA VAL A 205 -15.25 -12.36 31.87
C VAL A 205 -14.20 -13.37 32.38
N LEU A 206 -13.52 -14.04 31.46
CA LEU A 206 -12.36 -14.84 31.79
C LEU A 206 -11.14 -13.91 31.87
N ILE A 207 -10.44 -13.94 32.99
CA ILE A 207 -9.21 -13.20 33.23
C ILE A 207 -8.09 -14.22 33.33
N ALA A 208 -7.08 -14.06 32.48
CA ALA A 208 -5.91 -14.93 32.44
C ALA A 208 -4.66 -14.16 32.85
N TYR A 209 -3.92 -14.72 33.77
CA TYR A 209 -2.67 -14.18 34.28
C TYR A 209 -1.47 -14.93 33.70
N GLU A 210 -0.34 -14.22 33.57
CA GLU A 210 0.85 -14.69 32.85
C GLU A 210 1.32 -16.10 33.30
N LYS A 211 1.36 -16.36 34.61
CA LYS A 211 1.85 -17.63 35.17
C LYS A 211 0.81 -18.78 35.19
N GLY A 212 -0.25 -18.68 34.40
CA GLY A 212 -1.22 -19.76 34.19
C GLY A 212 -2.49 -19.69 35.05
N PHE A 213 -2.64 -18.70 35.92
CA PHE A 213 -3.86 -18.53 36.74
C PHE A 213 -5.01 -18.00 35.89
N LEU A 214 -6.15 -18.71 35.91
CA LEU A 214 -7.34 -18.41 35.12
C LEU A 214 -8.55 -18.25 36.04
N VAL A 215 -9.29 -17.16 35.93
CA VAL A 215 -10.51 -16.91 36.71
C VAL A 215 -11.65 -16.51 35.77
N LEU A 216 -12.73 -17.25 35.79
CA LEU A 216 -14.00 -16.80 35.21
C LEU A 216 -14.73 -15.98 36.28
N TRP A 217 -14.83 -14.69 36.07
CA TRP A 217 -15.34 -13.69 37.01
C TRP A 217 -16.70 -13.18 36.57
N ASP A 218 -17.66 -13.16 37.49
CA ASP A 218 -18.95 -12.49 37.30
C ASP A 218 -18.87 -11.07 37.84
N VAL A 219 -18.88 -10.09 36.93
CA VAL A 219 -18.74 -8.66 37.26
C VAL A 219 -19.99 -8.11 37.92
N SER A 220 -21.17 -8.71 37.65
CA SER A 220 -22.44 -8.25 38.21
C SER A 220 -22.65 -8.69 39.68
N GLU A 221 -22.03 -9.80 40.05
CA GLU A 221 -22.19 -10.39 41.39
C GLU A 221 -20.88 -10.40 42.21
N ASP A 222 -19.80 -9.86 41.63
CA ASP A 222 -18.47 -9.79 42.27
C ASP A 222 -17.97 -11.14 42.86
N HIS A 223 -18.12 -12.23 42.10
CA HIS A 223 -17.65 -13.54 42.52
C HIS A 223 -16.96 -14.36 41.46
N ALA A 224 -16.10 -15.28 41.87
CA ALA A 224 -15.43 -16.22 40.95
C ALA A 224 -16.35 -17.41 40.63
N VAL A 225 -16.74 -17.54 39.35
CA VAL A 225 -17.57 -18.63 38.84
C VAL A 225 -16.75 -19.93 38.72
N ALA A 226 -15.52 -19.82 38.17
CA ALA A 226 -14.60 -20.92 38.05
C ALA A 226 -13.15 -20.44 38.16
N VAL A 227 -12.31 -21.28 38.71
CA VAL A 227 -10.87 -21.03 38.93
C VAL A 227 -10.09 -22.22 38.39
N ARG A 228 -9.03 -21.93 37.62
CA ARG A 228 -8.15 -22.95 37.02
C ARG A 228 -6.69 -22.54 37.07
N GLY A 229 -5.81 -23.51 36.83
CA GLY A 229 -4.37 -23.29 36.74
C GLY A 229 -3.67 -23.12 38.09
N TYR A 230 -4.35 -23.39 39.19
CA TYR A 230 -3.79 -23.37 40.53
C TYR A 230 -4.08 -24.71 41.22
N GLY A 231 -3.08 -25.58 41.30
CA GLY A 231 -3.14 -26.86 42.06
C GLY A 231 -4.04 -27.97 41.52
N ASP A 232 -4.78 -27.72 40.45
CA ASP A 232 -5.87 -28.57 39.93
C ASP A 232 -5.47 -29.38 38.67
N LEU A 233 -4.20 -29.61 38.39
CA LEU A 233 -3.75 -30.29 37.19
C LEU A 233 -3.94 -31.80 37.27
N HIS A 234 -5.11 -32.31 36.92
CA HIS A 234 -5.33 -33.74 36.68
C HIS A 234 -5.37 -33.96 35.15
N MET A 235 -4.24 -34.30 34.54
CA MET A 235 -4.10 -34.39 33.09
C MET A 235 -4.36 -35.80 32.57
N LYS A 236 -5.19 -35.89 31.49
CA LYS A 236 -5.07 -36.96 30.49
C LYS A 236 -4.35 -36.40 29.27
N GLY A 237 -3.17 -36.92 28.98
CA GLY A 237 -2.40 -36.58 27.79
C GLY A 237 -3.04 -37.16 26.55
N GLN A 238 -3.39 -36.34 25.55
CA GLN A 238 -3.67 -36.77 24.19
C GLN A 238 -2.64 -36.10 23.25
N ILE A 239 -1.85 -36.93 22.56
CA ILE A 239 -0.87 -36.47 21.58
C ILE A 239 -1.55 -36.51 20.20
N THR A 240 -1.68 -35.36 19.54
CA THR A 240 -2.20 -35.29 18.19
C THR A 240 -1.06 -35.04 17.21
N GLY A 241 -0.78 -35.99 16.32
CA GLY A 241 0.14 -35.75 15.21
C GLY A 241 1.22 -36.77 14.91
N ALA A 242 1.35 -37.85 15.68
CA ALA A 242 2.29 -38.91 15.29
C ALA A 242 1.54 -40.22 15.01
N GLN A 243 1.65 -40.71 13.80
CA GLN A 243 1.44 -42.12 13.49
C GLN A 243 2.63 -42.87 14.11
N THR A 244 2.52 -43.29 15.34
CA THR A 244 3.44 -44.29 15.91
C THR A 244 2.68 -45.12 16.94
N HIS A 245 2.66 -46.40 16.69
CA HIS A 245 2.40 -47.41 17.68
C HIS A 245 3.39 -47.22 18.85
N ALA A 246 3.00 -46.52 19.86
CA ALA A 246 3.78 -46.44 21.10
C ALA A 246 2.99 -47.09 22.23
N SER A 247 3.62 -48.05 22.84
CA SER A 247 3.21 -48.81 23.98
C SER A 247 2.75 -47.92 25.14
N GLU A 248 1.72 -48.41 25.84
CA GLU A 248 0.96 -47.78 26.92
C GLU A 248 1.73 -47.53 28.25
N ASP A 249 3.05 -47.57 28.28
CA ASP A 249 3.82 -47.50 29.52
C ASP A 249 4.84 -46.36 29.49
N GLN A 250 4.38 -45.11 29.58
CA GLN A 250 5.19 -44.02 30.13
C GLN A 250 4.29 -42.98 30.79
N ILE A 251 4.03 -43.20 32.10
CA ILE A 251 3.61 -42.12 33.00
C ILE A 251 4.86 -41.29 33.23
N ASP A 252 5.07 -40.26 32.40
CA ASP A 252 6.09 -39.27 32.64
C ASP A 252 5.75 -38.50 33.91
N ASN A 253 6.60 -38.65 34.92
CA ASN A 253 6.63 -37.78 36.08
C ASN A 253 6.83 -36.34 35.55
N VAL A 254 5.78 -35.54 35.63
CA VAL A 254 5.81 -34.14 35.33
C VAL A 254 6.68 -33.46 36.38
N ASP A 255 7.93 -33.19 36.05
CA ASP A 255 8.78 -32.30 36.83
C ASP A 255 8.05 -30.95 37.00
N GLU A 256 7.84 -30.59 38.26
CA GLU A 256 7.19 -29.36 38.71
C GLU A 256 8.06 -28.12 38.48
N ASN A 257 8.40 -27.77 37.26
CA ASN A 257 9.01 -26.50 36.96
C ASN A 257 7.87 -25.49 36.70
N GLU A 258 7.48 -24.77 37.75
CA GLU A 258 6.47 -23.68 37.71
C GLU A 258 6.82 -22.56 36.72
N GLU A 259 8.07 -22.43 36.30
CA GLU A 259 8.52 -21.37 35.38
C GLU A 259 8.13 -21.59 33.90
N GLU A 260 7.62 -22.76 33.52
CA GLU A 260 7.32 -23.08 32.12
C GLU A 260 5.85 -22.93 31.70
N ARG A 261 5.01 -22.37 32.55
CA ARG A 261 3.55 -22.24 32.27
C ARG A 261 3.10 -20.86 31.83
N GLU A 262 3.97 -20.10 31.20
CA GLU A 262 3.62 -18.78 30.69
C GLU A 262 2.59 -18.89 29.57
N ILE A 263 1.42 -18.21 29.74
CA ILE A 263 0.36 -18.17 28.75
C ILE A 263 0.72 -17.25 27.60
N CYS A 264 0.68 -17.77 26.38
CA CYS A 264 0.93 -17.01 25.16
C CYS A 264 -0.34 -16.63 24.39
N SER A 265 -1.38 -17.47 24.44
CA SER A 265 -2.63 -17.22 23.71
C SER A 265 -3.79 -17.94 24.37
N LEU A 266 -5.01 -17.45 24.16
CA LEU A 266 -6.23 -18.10 24.63
C LEU A 266 -7.44 -17.73 23.78
N CYS A 267 -8.39 -18.66 23.66
CA CYS A 267 -9.69 -18.44 23.03
C CYS A 267 -10.74 -19.35 23.64
N TRP A 268 -12.02 -18.92 23.56
CA TRP A 268 -13.12 -19.83 23.86
C TRP A 268 -13.16 -20.96 22.83
N ALA A 269 -13.16 -22.20 23.28
CA ALA A 269 -13.20 -23.41 22.46
C ALA A 269 -14.56 -24.15 22.53
N SER A 270 -15.62 -23.40 22.86
CA SER A 270 -16.99 -23.87 22.88
C SER A 270 -17.97 -22.74 22.60
N ARG A 271 -19.18 -23.08 22.10
CA ARG A 271 -20.21 -22.06 21.75
C ARG A 271 -20.70 -21.24 22.92
N GLY A 272 -20.80 -21.82 24.09
CA GLY A 272 -21.32 -21.18 25.32
C GLY A 272 -20.24 -20.68 26.25
N GLY A 273 -18.95 -20.73 25.85
CA GLY A 273 -17.87 -20.36 26.75
C GLY A 273 -17.70 -21.30 27.95
N SER A 274 -17.99 -22.61 27.76
CA SER A 274 -17.78 -23.65 28.78
C SER A 274 -16.37 -24.25 28.74
N THR A 275 -15.67 -24.10 27.62
CA THR A 275 -14.29 -24.60 27.44
C THR A 275 -13.42 -23.49 26.89
N VAL A 276 -12.23 -23.34 27.48
CA VAL A 276 -11.20 -22.41 27.00
C VAL A 276 -9.99 -23.18 26.50
N ALA A 277 -9.44 -22.80 25.35
CA ALA A 277 -8.15 -23.26 24.87
C ALA A 277 -7.07 -22.25 25.26
N VAL A 278 -6.01 -22.72 25.86
CA VAL A 278 -4.86 -21.92 26.34
C VAL A 278 -3.59 -22.47 25.74
N GLY A 279 -2.84 -21.61 25.04
CA GLY A 279 -1.53 -21.90 24.47
C GLY A 279 -0.41 -21.38 25.34
N TYR A 280 0.63 -22.20 25.50
CA TYR A 280 1.74 -21.92 26.39
C TYR A 280 3.05 -21.73 25.62
N ILE A 281 4.04 -21.12 26.33
CA ILE A 281 5.39 -20.88 25.80
C ILE A 281 6.10 -22.20 25.44
N THR A 282 5.76 -23.30 26.13
CA THR A 282 6.29 -24.63 25.86
C THR A 282 5.82 -25.27 24.55
N GLY A 283 4.87 -24.64 23.86
CA GLY A 283 4.23 -25.19 22.66
C GLY A 283 3.07 -26.14 22.97
N ASP A 284 2.65 -26.23 24.22
CA ASP A 284 1.48 -27.00 24.65
C ASP A 284 0.19 -26.20 24.51
N ILE A 285 -0.90 -26.91 24.27
CA ILE A 285 -2.26 -26.37 24.29
C ILE A 285 -3.06 -27.12 25.34
N LEU A 286 -3.64 -26.43 26.31
CA LEU A 286 -4.53 -27.02 27.29
C LEU A 286 -5.96 -26.57 27.05
N LEU A 287 -6.88 -27.51 27.00
CA LEU A 287 -8.33 -27.26 26.97
C LEU A 287 -8.88 -27.39 28.39
N TRP A 288 -9.37 -26.30 28.94
CA TRP A 288 -9.89 -26.24 30.32
C TRP A 288 -11.41 -26.21 30.32
N ASP A 289 -12.04 -27.04 31.17
CA ASP A 289 -13.48 -26.95 31.46
C ASP A 289 -13.71 -25.83 32.50
N MET A 290 -14.49 -24.84 32.10
CA MET A 290 -14.86 -23.70 32.92
C MET A 290 -16.24 -23.86 33.60
N THR A 291 -16.95 -25.00 33.41
CA THR A 291 -18.25 -25.25 34.00
C THR A 291 -18.17 -25.95 35.33
N ALA A 292 -17.12 -26.71 35.62
CA ALA A 292 -16.99 -27.46 36.84
C ALA A 292 -16.76 -26.53 38.04
N VAL A 293 -17.69 -26.49 38.94
CA VAL A 293 -17.54 -25.83 40.23
C VAL A 293 -16.53 -26.62 41.06
N SER A 294 -15.47 -25.97 41.54
CA SER A 294 -14.58 -26.56 42.55
C SER A 294 -15.42 -26.95 43.77
N SER A 295 -15.78 -28.22 43.91
CA SER A 295 -16.51 -28.69 45.06
C SER A 295 -15.61 -28.67 46.28
N ARG A 296 -15.76 -27.64 47.13
CA ARG A 296 -15.04 -27.47 48.41
C ARG A 296 -15.59 -28.37 49.53
N GLN A 297 -16.17 -29.51 49.22
CA GLN A 297 -16.59 -30.44 50.27
C GLN A 297 -16.06 -31.84 50.00
N GLY A 298 -15.17 -32.28 50.88
CA GLY A 298 -14.50 -33.54 50.92
C GLY A 298 -15.41 -34.75 50.82
N LYS A 299 -15.68 -35.15 49.60
CA LYS A 299 -15.99 -36.51 49.21
C LYS A 299 -15.11 -36.86 48.05
N GLN A 300 -14.23 -37.84 48.27
CA GLN A 300 -13.48 -38.53 47.27
C GLN A 300 -14.44 -39.12 46.26
N THR A 301 -14.81 -38.36 45.22
CA THR A 301 -15.52 -38.86 44.03
C THR A 301 -14.50 -38.81 42.91
N ASP A 302 -14.55 -39.81 42.06
CA ASP A 302 -13.68 -40.05 40.91
C ASP A 302 -13.13 -38.76 40.29
N VAL A 303 -11.81 -38.67 40.16
CA VAL A 303 -11.06 -37.56 39.64
C VAL A 303 -11.43 -37.42 38.17
N SER A 304 -12.51 -36.62 37.88
CA SER A 304 -12.80 -36.23 36.52
C SER A 304 -11.74 -35.25 36.04
N SER A 305 -11.12 -35.50 34.91
CA SER A 305 -10.14 -34.57 34.33
C SER A 305 -10.85 -33.29 33.89
N ASN A 306 -10.42 -32.15 34.41
CA ASN A 306 -10.94 -30.83 34.03
C ASN A 306 -10.10 -30.18 32.95
N VAL A 307 -9.08 -30.88 32.43
CA VAL A 307 -8.16 -30.39 31.43
C VAL A 307 -7.71 -31.50 30.48
N VAL A 308 -7.57 -31.15 29.21
CA VAL A 308 -7.01 -32.01 28.15
C VAL A 308 -5.84 -31.32 27.52
N LYS A 309 -4.70 -32.01 27.38
CA LYS A 309 -3.51 -31.52 26.69
C LYS A 309 -3.53 -31.92 25.22
N LEU A 310 -3.32 -30.94 24.33
CA LEU A 310 -3.07 -31.13 22.92
C LEU A 310 -1.63 -30.73 22.61
N GLN A 311 -0.95 -31.54 21.79
CA GLN A 311 0.43 -31.31 21.41
C GLN A 311 0.57 -31.52 19.91
N LEU A 312 1.14 -30.52 19.17
CA LEU A 312 1.26 -30.57 17.71
C LEU A 312 2.47 -31.37 17.25
N ALA A 313 3.56 -31.30 17.99
CA ALA A 313 4.83 -31.96 17.67
C ALA A 313 5.38 -32.66 18.90
N SER A 314 6.10 -33.75 18.68
CA SER A 314 6.69 -34.58 19.75
C SER A 314 8.13 -34.17 20.13
N GLY A 315 8.71 -33.19 19.41
CA GLY A 315 10.07 -32.71 19.65
C GLY A 315 10.23 -32.02 21.02
N SER A 316 11.45 -32.05 21.54
CA SER A 316 11.81 -31.41 22.83
C SER A 316 11.86 -29.88 22.75
N ARG A 317 12.01 -29.33 21.53
CA ARG A 317 12.03 -27.88 21.26
C ARG A 317 10.89 -27.52 20.34
N ARG A 318 9.90 -26.90 20.91
CA ARG A 318 8.70 -26.45 20.21
C ARG A 318 8.56 -24.93 20.21
N LEU A 319 7.91 -24.40 19.19
CA LEU A 319 7.57 -22.99 19.12
C LEU A 319 6.46 -22.66 20.13
N PRO A 320 6.49 -21.49 20.79
CA PRO A 320 5.36 -21.03 21.61
C PRO A 320 4.07 -21.01 20.80
N VAL A 321 2.95 -21.35 21.42
CA VAL A 321 1.62 -21.25 20.80
C VAL A 321 1.15 -19.81 20.84
N ILE A 322 1.41 -19.08 19.78
CA ILE A 322 1.29 -17.63 19.73
C ILE A 322 -0.14 -17.16 19.46
N VAL A 323 -0.89 -17.92 18.64
CA VAL A 323 -2.27 -17.61 18.28
C VAL A 323 -3.15 -18.82 18.40
N LEU A 324 -4.30 -18.62 19.03
CA LEU A 324 -5.40 -19.58 19.09
C LEU A 324 -6.69 -18.89 18.71
N HIS A 325 -7.41 -19.47 17.74
CA HIS A 325 -8.79 -19.12 17.43
C HIS A 325 -9.64 -20.37 17.27
N TRP A 326 -10.93 -20.26 17.55
CA TRP A 326 -11.84 -21.41 17.45
C TRP A 326 -13.08 -21.06 16.63
N SER A 327 -13.53 -22.04 15.87
CA SER A 327 -14.76 -22.00 15.08
C SER A 327 -15.63 -23.22 15.40
N ALA A 328 -16.91 -23.00 15.69
CA ALA A 328 -17.85 -24.05 15.94
C ALA A 328 -18.10 -24.93 14.69
N GLY A 329 -18.27 -26.22 14.89
CA GLY A 329 -18.69 -27.16 13.86
C GLY A 329 -20.13 -26.91 13.36
N SER A 330 -20.52 -27.60 12.29
CA SER A 330 -21.88 -27.47 11.72
C SER A 330 -22.94 -27.94 12.74
N ALA A 331 -24.07 -27.24 12.79
CA ALA A 331 -25.19 -27.62 13.63
C ALA A 331 -25.80 -29.00 13.26
N LYS A 332 -25.47 -29.51 12.07
CA LYS A 332 -25.91 -30.81 11.59
C LYS A 332 -25.02 -31.99 12.06
N ASP A 333 -23.81 -31.66 12.56
CA ASP A 333 -22.92 -32.68 13.10
C ASP A 333 -23.37 -33.04 14.51
N THR A 334 -23.69 -34.30 14.71
CA THR A 334 -24.11 -34.89 16.01
C THR A 334 -22.99 -34.84 17.05
N THR A 335 -21.77 -34.59 16.61
CA THR A 335 -20.58 -34.39 17.46
C THR A 335 -20.47 -32.94 17.89
N LYS A 336 -20.37 -32.67 19.20
CA LYS A 336 -20.12 -31.34 19.78
C LYS A 336 -18.67 -30.93 19.54
N GLY A 337 -18.28 -30.69 18.29
CA GLY A 337 -16.92 -30.37 17.90
C GLY A 337 -16.76 -29.01 17.27
N GLY A 338 -15.53 -28.66 16.95
CA GLY A 338 -15.16 -27.42 16.29
C GLY A 338 -13.78 -27.49 15.65
N LYS A 339 -13.31 -26.37 15.13
CA LYS A 339 -11.96 -26.26 14.56
C LYS A 339 -11.14 -25.28 15.36
N LEU A 340 -9.96 -25.73 15.76
CA LEU A 340 -8.97 -24.90 16.44
C LEU A 340 -7.90 -24.49 15.44
N PHE A 341 -7.69 -23.21 15.27
CA PHE A 341 -6.65 -22.59 14.44
C PHE A 341 -5.48 -22.27 15.35
N VAL A 342 -4.30 -22.77 15.01
CA VAL A 342 -3.12 -22.67 15.84
C VAL A 342 -1.94 -22.15 15.02
N TYR A 343 -1.30 -21.09 15.50
CA TYR A 343 -0.03 -20.64 14.98
C TYR A 343 1.04 -20.78 16.09
N GLY A 344 2.11 -21.52 15.78
CA GLY A 344 3.10 -22.00 16.77
C GLY A 344 2.82 -23.43 17.20
N GLY A 345 3.53 -23.91 18.21
CA GLY A 345 3.41 -25.26 18.75
C GLY A 345 4.14 -26.37 17.98
N ASP A 346 4.60 -26.08 16.76
CA ASP A 346 5.42 -26.98 15.96
C ASP A 346 6.89 -27.00 16.38
N ASP A 347 7.67 -27.89 15.80
CA ASP A 347 9.11 -27.98 16.03
C ASP A 347 9.85 -26.71 15.61
N MET A 348 10.88 -26.32 16.35
CA MET A 348 11.70 -25.16 16.01
C MET A 348 12.40 -25.37 14.66
N GLY A 349 12.28 -24.37 13.77
CA GLY A 349 12.83 -24.43 12.41
C GLY A 349 11.84 -24.94 11.36
N SER A 350 10.60 -25.24 11.74
CA SER A 350 9.53 -25.46 10.78
C SER A 350 9.27 -24.19 9.95
N GLU A 351 8.75 -24.39 8.73
CA GLU A 351 8.32 -23.29 7.89
C GLU A 351 7.15 -22.54 8.55
N GLU A 352 6.85 -21.31 8.08
CA GLU A 352 5.67 -20.54 8.50
C GLU A 352 4.39 -21.32 8.13
N VAL A 353 3.74 -21.88 9.16
CA VAL A 353 2.57 -22.75 9.00
C VAL A 353 1.48 -22.37 9.99
N LEU A 354 0.24 -22.25 9.51
CA LEU A 354 -0.95 -22.19 10.33
C LEU A 354 -1.60 -23.58 10.35
N THR A 355 -1.72 -24.19 11.52
CA THR A 355 -2.35 -25.50 11.72
C THR A 355 -3.82 -25.36 12.06
N VAL A 356 -4.66 -26.13 11.39
CA VAL A 356 -6.09 -26.23 11.66
C VAL A 356 -6.41 -27.64 12.16
N LEU A 357 -6.83 -27.73 13.42
CA LEU A 357 -7.22 -28.98 14.06
C LEU A 357 -8.74 -29.13 14.07
N SER A 358 -9.26 -30.23 13.54
CA SER A 358 -10.68 -30.56 13.70
C SER A 358 -10.86 -31.36 14.98
N LEU A 359 -11.54 -30.79 15.96
CA LEU A 359 -11.80 -31.43 17.26
C LEU A 359 -13.22 -31.99 17.27
N GLU A 360 -13.38 -33.20 17.76
CA GLU A 360 -14.66 -33.86 17.98
C GLU A 360 -14.81 -34.23 19.44
N SER A 361 -16.02 -34.06 19.99
CA SER A 361 -16.31 -34.45 21.39
C SER A 361 -17.67 -35.13 21.43
N SER A 362 -17.77 -36.31 22.03
CA SER A 362 -19.04 -37.04 22.22
C SER A 362 -19.68 -36.74 23.59
N ASN A 363 -18.93 -36.79 24.68
CA ASN A 363 -19.42 -36.63 26.04
C ASN A 363 -18.41 -35.89 26.93
N GLY A 364 -18.47 -34.54 26.88
CA GLY A 364 -17.58 -33.72 27.73
C GLY A 364 -16.16 -33.61 27.24
N LEU A 365 -15.33 -32.90 28.00
CA LEU A 365 -13.96 -32.58 27.66
C LEU A 365 -13.07 -33.81 27.51
N GLU A 366 -13.27 -34.84 28.32
CA GLU A 366 -12.47 -36.08 28.31
C GLU A 366 -12.59 -36.86 26.96
N SER A 367 -13.66 -36.63 26.21
CA SER A 367 -13.89 -37.29 24.92
C SER A 367 -13.39 -36.53 23.72
N VAL A 368 -12.73 -35.38 23.94
CA VAL A 368 -12.17 -34.58 22.85
C VAL A 368 -11.09 -35.34 22.11
N ARG A 369 -11.24 -35.44 20.79
CA ARG A 369 -10.27 -36.07 19.89
C ARG A 369 -9.99 -35.15 18.71
N CYS A 370 -8.75 -35.18 18.22
CA CYS A 370 -8.40 -34.58 16.96
C CYS A 370 -8.77 -35.54 15.82
N ALA A 371 -9.78 -35.17 15.03
CA ALA A 371 -10.26 -35.95 13.90
C ALA A 371 -9.43 -35.73 12.63
N SER A 372 -8.89 -34.53 12.44
CA SER A 372 -8.00 -34.20 11.32
C SER A 372 -7.14 -32.99 11.61
N ARG A 373 -5.98 -32.93 10.95
CA ARG A 373 -5.06 -31.80 10.93
C ARG A 373 -4.87 -31.34 9.50
N VAL A 374 -4.91 -30.04 9.28
CA VAL A 374 -4.58 -29.41 8.01
C VAL A 374 -3.57 -28.29 8.27
N ASP A 375 -2.45 -28.35 7.58
CA ASP A 375 -1.37 -27.37 7.72
C ASP A 375 -1.40 -26.42 6.50
N LEU A 376 -1.63 -25.14 6.74
CA LEU A 376 -1.61 -24.08 5.75
C LEU A 376 -0.23 -23.44 5.72
N LYS A 377 0.49 -23.65 4.64
CA LYS A 377 1.77 -23.00 4.41
C LYS A 377 1.55 -21.54 4.04
N LEU A 378 2.20 -20.62 4.74
CA LEU A 378 2.05 -19.19 4.57
C LEU A 378 3.12 -18.63 3.63
N ASP A 379 2.71 -17.72 2.74
CA ASP A 379 3.61 -16.92 1.93
C ASP A 379 4.03 -15.68 2.72
N GLY A 380 5.17 -15.74 3.40
CA GLY A 380 5.70 -14.65 4.22
C GLY A 380 5.43 -14.84 5.72
N SER A 381 6.01 -13.95 6.53
CA SER A 381 5.92 -14.04 7.98
C SER A 381 4.52 -13.69 8.48
N PHE A 382 3.98 -14.51 9.36
CA PHE A 382 2.69 -14.30 10.00
C PHE A 382 2.65 -12.98 10.78
N ALA A 383 1.62 -12.18 10.56
CA ALA A 383 1.39 -10.95 11.31
C ALA A 383 0.13 -11.04 12.19
N ASP A 384 -1.01 -11.44 11.61
CA ASP A 384 -2.28 -11.57 12.33
C ASP A 384 -3.29 -12.42 11.54
N MET A 385 -4.37 -12.86 12.19
CA MET A 385 -5.47 -13.56 11.53
C MET A 385 -6.83 -13.22 12.14
N ILE A 386 -7.87 -13.29 11.34
CA ILE A 386 -9.25 -13.09 11.76
C ILE A 386 -10.16 -14.15 11.16
N LEU A 387 -11.00 -14.77 12.01
CA LEU A 387 -12.09 -15.61 11.58
C LEU A 387 -13.31 -14.73 11.25
N ILE A 388 -13.86 -14.91 10.06
CA ILE A 388 -15.05 -14.19 9.60
C ILE A 388 -16.28 -15.01 9.95
N PRO A 389 -17.19 -14.49 10.79
CA PRO A 389 -18.39 -15.23 11.20
C PRO A 389 -19.36 -15.47 10.03
N ASP A 390 -20.09 -16.57 10.10
CA ASP A 390 -21.15 -16.89 9.15
C ASP A 390 -22.37 -16.01 9.43
N THR A 391 -22.73 -15.15 8.49
CA THR A 391 -23.85 -14.21 8.63
C THR A 391 -25.22 -14.85 8.39
N GLY A 392 -25.25 -16.06 7.85
CA GLY A 392 -26.49 -16.81 7.59
C GLY A 392 -27.05 -17.60 8.78
N VAL A 393 -26.34 -17.62 9.91
CA VAL A 393 -26.67 -18.42 11.07
C VAL A 393 -26.65 -17.54 12.34
N PRO A 394 -27.61 -17.70 13.27
CA PRO A 394 -27.61 -16.95 14.54
C PRO A 394 -26.35 -17.20 15.39
N ASP A 395 -25.66 -18.30 15.14
CA ASP A 395 -24.45 -18.69 15.86
C ASP A 395 -23.19 -17.96 15.31
N LYS A 396 -22.83 -16.88 15.95
CA LYS A 396 -21.64 -16.06 15.62
C LYS A 396 -20.31 -16.80 15.78
N THR A 397 -20.31 -17.97 16.42
CA THR A 397 -19.09 -18.76 16.62
C THR A 397 -18.74 -19.63 15.41
N ARG A 398 -19.62 -19.70 14.40
CA ARG A 398 -19.36 -20.39 13.16
C ARG A 398 -18.64 -19.46 12.16
N THR A 399 -17.58 -19.98 11.56
CA THR A 399 -16.74 -19.24 10.61
C THR A 399 -17.12 -19.57 9.18
N SER A 400 -17.30 -18.54 8.36
CA SER A 400 -17.50 -18.65 6.91
C SER A 400 -16.21 -18.51 6.13
N ALA A 401 -15.20 -17.83 6.67
CA ALA A 401 -13.96 -17.54 6.00
C ALA A 401 -12.84 -17.15 7.00
N LEU A 402 -11.64 -17.08 6.49
CA LEU A 402 -10.43 -16.72 7.26
C LEU A 402 -9.63 -15.69 6.49
N PHE A 403 -9.25 -14.59 7.15
CA PHE A 403 -8.20 -13.70 6.71
C PHE A 403 -6.91 -13.97 7.46
N ILE A 404 -5.80 -14.05 6.74
CA ILE A 404 -4.44 -14.10 7.28
C ILE A 404 -3.64 -12.94 6.71
N LEU A 405 -3.07 -12.14 7.60
CA LEU A 405 -2.15 -11.08 7.27
C LEU A 405 -0.72 -11.61 7.37
N THR A 406 0.05 -11.47 6.30
CA THR A 406 1.47 -11.82 6.27
C THR A 406 2.32 -10.61 5.86
N ASN A 407 3.58 -10.58 6.26
CA ASN A 407 4.52 -9.55 5.86
C ASN A 407 5.41 -10.03 4.70
N PRO A 408 5.73 -9.16 3.75
CA PRO A 408 5.34 -7.74 3.66
C PRO A 408 3.91 -7.55 3.12
N GLY A 409 3.07 -6.87 3.88
CA GLY A 409 1.80 -6.28 3.48
C GLY A 409 0.85 -7.11 2.60
N GLN A 410 0.67 -8.39 2.88
CA GLN A 410 -0.18 -9.28 2.11
C GLN A 410 -1.36 -9.79 2.93
N LEU A 411 -2.56 -9.68 2.38
CA LEU A 411 -3.77 -10.22 2.96
C LEU A 411 -4.22 -11.45 2.15
N ASN A 412 -4.25 -12.59 2.81
CA ASN A 412 -4.68 -13.86 2.25
C ASN A 412 -6.09 -14.20 2.75
N PHE A 413 -6.97 -14.53 1.82
CA PHE A 413 -8.33 -14.92 2.11
C PHE A 413 -8.52 -16.40 1.81
N TYR A 414 -9.09 -17.15 2.78
CA TYR A 414 -9.46 -18.55 2.63
C TYR A 414 -10.95 -18.70 2.82
N ASP A 415 -11.61 -19.31 1.85
CA ASP A 415 -13.02 -19.67 1.95
C ASP A 415 -13.22 -20.83 2.92
N GLY A 416 -14.21 -20.71 3.79
CA GLY A 416 -14.55 -21.76 4.75
C GLY A 416 -14.97 -23.06 4.07
N GLY A 417 -15.63 -22.99 2.93
CA GLY A 417 -16.01 -24.18 2.16
C GLY A 417 -14.80 -25.01 1.74
N ALA A 418 -13.75 -24.36 1.23
CA ALA A 418 -12.49 -25.01 0.87
C ALA A 418 -11.73 -25.53 2.08
N LEU A 419 -11.67 -24.75 3.17
CA LEU A 419 -11.02 -25.14 4.43
C LEU A 419 -11.72 -26.30 5.14
N PHE A 420 -13.06 -26.41 4.99
CA PHE A 420 -13.89 -27.33 5.78
C PHE A 420 -14.30 -28.59 5.02
N SER A 421 -14.17 -28.62 3.69
CA SER A 421 -14.58 -29.75 2.84
C SER A 421 -13.49 -30.79 2.55
N ALA A 422 -12.28 -30.62 3.06
CA ALA A 422 -11.12 -31.51 2.83
C ALA A 422 -11.29 -32.94 3.39
N ARG A 423 -12.51 -33.51 3.31
CA ARG A 423 -12.88 -34.82 3.86
C ARG A 423 -13.30 -35.82 2.80
N LYS A 424 -12.67 -35.96 1.66
CA LYS A 424 -13.03 -37.10 0.79
C LYS A 424 -12.00 -37.35 -0.33
N SER A 425 -10.88 -37.91 0.00
CA SER A 425 -10.17 -38.96 -0.79
C SER A 425 -8.75 -39.09 -0.32
N GLU A 426 -8.30 -40.31 -0.16
CA GLU A 426 -6.91 -40.64 0.25
C GLU A 426 -5.87 -40.40 -0.85
N GLU A 427 -6.24 -39.77 -1.94
CA GLU A 427 -5.34 -39.42 -3.07
C GLU A 427 -5.24 -37.90 -3.23
N GLU A 428 -4.04 -37.39 -3.03
CA GLU A 428 -3.57 -36.00 -3.23
C GLU A 428 -4.30 -34.95 -2.38
N TYR A 429 -3.74 -34.61 -1.22
CA TYR A 429 -4.14 -33.44 -0.43
C TYR A 429 -3.82 -32.17 -1.20
N ALA A 430 -4.76 -31.68 -2.00
CA ALA A 430 -4.68 -30.33 -2.52
C ALA A 430 -4.81 -29.35 -1.36
N GLN A 431 -3.77 -28.61 -1.07
CA GLN A 431 -3.82 -27.52 -0.08
C GLN A 431 -4.87 -26.48 -0.52
N PRO A 432 -5.67 -25.94 0.42
CA PRO A 432 -6.60 -24.87 0.08
C PRO A 432 -5.81 -23.66 -0.47
N GLU A 433 -6.16 -23.22 -1.67
CA GLU A 433 -5.52 -22.03 -2.26
C GLU A 433 -6.04 -20.76 -1.59
N ALA A 434 -5.13 -19.91 -1.18
CA ALA A 434 -5.43 -18.58 -0.70
C ALA A 434 -5.76 -17.64 -1.87
N GLN A 435 -6.80 -16.85 -1.72
CA GLN A 435 -7.01 -15.69 -2.58
C GLN A 435 -6.27 -14.48 -1.99
N LYS A 436 -5.35 -13.93 -2.76
CA LYS A 436 -4.54 -12.77 -2.34
C LYS A 436 -5.31 -11.48 -2.60
N PHE A 437 -5.41 -10.65 -1.59
CA PHE A 437 -6.05 -9.33 -1.70
C PHE A 437 -5.19 -8.24 -1.05
N PRO A 438 -5.08 -7.06 -1.65
CA PRO A 438 -5.36 -6.80 -3.08
C PRO A 438 -4.45 -7.63 -3.96
N VAL A 439 -4.75 -7.70 -5.28
CA VAL A 439 -3.86 -8.41 -6.21
C VAL A 439 -2.46 -7.85 -6.08
N VAL A 440 -1.55 -8.66 -5.58
CA VAL A 440 -0.19 -8.22 -5.26
C VAL A 440 0.55 -7.91 -6.55
N VAL A 441 1.06 -6.69 -6.67
CA VAL A 441 1.99 -6.33 -7.75
C VAL A 441 3.30 -7.06 -7.46
N PRO A 442 3.75 -8.00 -8.30
CA PRO A 442 5.02 -8.68 -8.07
C PRO A 442 6.16 -7.67 -8.09
N THR A 443 6.95 -7.63 -7.02
CA THR A 443 8.06 -6.69 -6.87
C THR A 443 9.42 -7.38 -6.81
N ILE A 444 9.44 -8.68 -6.58
CA ILE A 444 10.67 -9.46 -6.31
C ILE A 444 10.95 -10.47 -7.41
N ASP A 445 9.95 -11.25 -7.86
CA ASP A 445 10.14 -12.29 -8.87
C ASP A 445 8.91 -12.38 -9.81
N PRO A 446 9.05 -11.94 -11.08
CA PRO A 446 10.14 -11.11 -11.62
C PRO A 446 10.17 -9.72 -10.98
N SER A 447 11.36 -9.15 -10.76
CA SER A 447 11.48 -7.84 -10.15
C SER A 447 11.04 -6.71 -11.09
N ILE A 448 10.41 -5.67 -10.51
CA ILE A 448 10.09 -4.44 -11.23
C ILE A 448 11.38 -3.68 -11.53
N THR A 449 11.53 -3.21 -12.77
CA THR A 449 12.69 -2.44 -13.24
C THR A 449 12.36 -0.99 -13.54
N VAL A 450 11.16 -0.71 -14.02
CA VAL A 450 10.67 0.64 -14.34
C VAL A 450 9.17 0.72 -14.14
N THR A 451 8.68 1.86 -13.64
CA THR A 451 7.25 2.11 -13.47
C THR A 451 6.87 3.50 -13.95
N ASN A 452 5.67 3.62 -14.48
CA ASN A 452 5.06 4.90 -14.81
C ASN A 452 3.57 4.90 -14.44
N MET A 453 3.06 6.08 -14.10
CA MET A 453 1.63 6.31 -13.96
C MET A 453 1.20 7.31 -15.03
N TYR A 454 0.16 6.97 -15.77
CA TYR A 454 -0.39 7.81 -16.83
C TYR A 454 -1.82 8.20 -16.48
N SER A 455 -2.15 9.50 -16.66
CA SER A 455 -3.52 10.00 -16.62
C SER A 455 -4.15 9.89 -18.00
N LEU A 456 -5.38 9.41 -18.04
CA LEU A 456 -6.20 9.30 -19.25
C LEU A 456 -7.27 10.38 -19.33
N THR A 457 -7.23 11.36 -18.42
CA THR A 457 -8.17 12.50 -18.39
C THR A 457 -7.82 13.48 -19.50
N GLY A 458 -8.69 13.59 -20.50
CA GLY A 458 -8.53 14.50 -21.64
C GLY A 458 -9.82 14.60 -22.45
N ARG A 459 -9.96 15.67 -23.25
CA ARG A 459 -11.19 16.00 -23.98
C ARG A 459 -11.58 14.99 -25.09
N GLU A 460 -10.70 14.08 -25.47
CA GLU A 460 -11.00 13.04 -26.46
C GLU A 460 -10.92 11.66 -25.78
N HIS A 461 -12.02 10.93 -25.78
CA HIS A 461 -12.34 9.78 -24.91
C HIS A 461 -11.76 8.40 -25.30
N PRO A 462 -10.44 8.12 -25.21
CA PRO A 462 -9.93 6.75 -25.31
C PRO A 462 -10.25 5.91 -24.06
N SER A 463 -10.53 6.57 -22.92
CA SER A 463 -10.77 5.90 -21.65
C SER A 463 -12.03 5.01 -21.63
N ILE A 464 -13.08 5.39 -22.35
CA ILE A 464 -14.32 4.60 -22.47
C ILE A 464 -14.08 3.33 -23.27
N SER A 465 -13.29 3.41 -24.35
CA SER A 465 -12.92 2.25 -25.16
C SER A 465 -12.08 1.26 -24.36
N LEU A 466 -11.11 1.76 -23.59
CA LEU A 466 -10.26 0.94 -22.75
C LEU A 466 -11.09 0.18 -21.68
N LYS A 467 -12.01 0.86 -21.02
CA LYS A 467 -12.89 0.24 -20.03
C LYS A 467 -13.84 -0.79 -20.62
N LYS A 468 -14.53 -0.45 -21.71
CA LYS A 468 -15.41 -1.40 -22.41
C LYS A 468 -14.64 -2.64 -22.84
N PHE A 469 -13.40 -2.45 -23.22
CA PHE A 469 -12.49 -3.53 -23.57
C PHE A 469 -12.15 -4.38 -22.34
N CYS A 470 -11.72 -3.76 -21.24
CA CYS A 470 -11.34 -4.43 -20.00
C CYS A 470 -12.54 -5.11 -19.31
N ALA A 471 -13.72 -4.49 -19.28
CA ALA A 471 -14.93 -5.09 -18.71
C ALA A 471 -15.30 -6.42 -19.37
N ARG A 472 -14.86 -6.66 -20.60
CA ARG A 472 -15.03 -7.93 -21.31
C ARG A 472 -13.88 -8.93 -21.10
N GLN A 473 -12.73 -8.46 -20.61
CA GLN A 473 -11.53 -9.30 -20.39
C GLN A 473 -11.20 -9.53 -18.93
N ILE A 474 -11.69 -8.69 -18.02
CA ILE A 474 -11.66 -9.03 -16.60
C ILE A 474 -12.63 -10.22 -16.45
N VAL A 475 -12.16 -11.37 -16.86
CA VAL A 475 -12.44 -12.57 -16.11
C VAL A 475 -11.85 -12.25 -14.76
N ALA A 476 -12.67 -11.71 -13.85
CA ALA A 476 -12.38 -11.81 -12.42
C ALA A 476 -11.78 -13.19 -12.25
N PRO A 477 -10.58 -13.34 -11.63
CA PRO A 477 -10.01 -14.67 -11.44
C PRO A 477 -11.20 -15.53 -11.04
N PRO A 478 -11.46 -16.65 -11.68
CA PRO A 478 -12.71 -17.33 -11.49
C PRO A 478 -12.87 -17.49 -9.99
N ILE A 479 -13.64 -16.59 -9.40
CA ILE A 479 -14.13 -16.75 -8.03
C ILE A 479 -14.98 -17.96 -8.22
N SER A 480 -14.38 -19.12 -8.04
CA SER A 480 -14.99 -20.41 -8.35
C SER A 480 -16.27 -20.45 -7.55
N GLY A 481 -17.38 -20.32 -8.25
CA GLY A 481 -18.71 -20.56 -7.80
C GLY A 481 -19.14 -19.91 -6.49
N ASN A 482 -20.01 -18.91 -6.54
CA ASN A 482 -20.84 -18.40 -5.44
C ASN A 482 -20.14 -17.81 -4.20
N MET A 483 -18.84 -17.61 -4.22
CA MET A 483 -18.13 -16.97 -3.12
C MET A 483 -18.38 -15.47 -3.09
N LYS A 484 -19.12 -15.05 -2.07
CA LYS A 484 -19.30 -13.63 -1.79
C LYS A 484 -18.10 -13.15 -0.98
N TRP A 485 -17.41 -12.16 -1.52
CA TRP A 485 -16.38 -11.46 -0.77
C TRP A 485 -16.93 -10.92 0.54
N PRO A 486 -16.29 -11.20 1.71
CA PRO A 486 -16.88 -10.87 3.00
C PRO A 486 -16.86 -9.38 3.36
N LEU A 487 -16.03 -8.57 2.68
CA LEU A 487 -15.94 -7.13 2.92
C LEU A 487 -16.97 -6.42 2.02
N THR A 488 -18.19 -6.24 2.51
CA THR A 488 -19.29 -5.61 1.76
C THR A 488 -19.78 -4.32 2.41
N GLY A 489 -19.15 -3.90 3.51
CA GLY A 489 -19.55 -2.73 4.27
C GLY A 489 -19.00 -1.43 3.72
N GLY A 490 -19.51 -0.34 4.25
CA GLY A 490 -19.16 1.04 3.91
C GLY A 490 -20.26 1.74 3.13
N VAL A 491 -20.11 3.06 2.94
CA VAL A 491 -20.98 3.85 2.09
C VAL A 491 -20.42 3.83 0.68
N PRO A 492 -21.14 3.31 -0.33
CA PRO A 492 -20.71 3.38 -1.71
C PRO A 492 -20.42 4.84 -2.07
N SER A 493 -19.28 5.12 -2.67
CA SER A 493 -19.08 6.43 -3.28
C SER A 493 -20.11 6.59 -4.39
N GLU A 494 -20.59 7.83 -4.61
CA GLU A 494 -21.50 8.12 -5.73
C GLU A 494 -20.96 7.61 -7.08
N MET A 495 -19.65 7.37 -7.15
CA MET A 495 -18.95 6.82 -8.31
C MET A 495 -19.18 5.32 -8.49
N SER A 496 -19.41 4.52 -7.43
CA SER A 496 -19.57 3.08 -7.55
C SER A 496 -20.91 2.64 -8.17
N LEU A 497 -21.89 3.53 -8.21
CA LEU A 497 -23.22 3.27 -8.74
C LEU A 497 -23.35 3.48 -10.26
N LYS A 498 -22.34 4.05 -10.91
CA LYS A 498 -22.37 4.24 -12.36
C LYS A 498 -21.60 3.10 -13.02
N GLU A 499 -22.29 2.22 -13.73
CA GLU A 499 -21.69 1.13 -14.52
C GLU A 499 -20.69 1.60 -15.60
N ASP A 500 -20.59 2.91 -15.83
CA ASP A 500 -19.79 3.56 -16.88
C ASP A 500 -18.60 4.38 -16.34
N HIS A 501 -17.88 3.92 -15.33
CA HIS A 501 -16.66 4.62 -14.92
C HIS A 501 -15.55 4.48 -15.96
N ALA A 502 -15.07 5.61 -16.47
CA ALA A 502 -13.90 5.66 -17.33
C ALA A 502 -12.65 5.31 -16.50
N VAL A 503 -11.70 4.61 -17.10
CA VAL A 503 -10.36 4.47 -16.52
C VAL A 503 -9.66 5.82 -16.63
N GLU A 504 -9.39 6.43 -15.48
CA GLU A 504 -8.77 7.76 -15.41
C GLU A 504 -7.25 7.68 -15.27
N ARG A 505 -6.75 6.61 -14.65
CA ARG A 505 -5.33 6.42 -14.37
C ARG A 505 -4.94 4.98 -14.59
N ILE A 506 -3.78 4.78 -15.21
CA ILE A 506 -3.17 3.47 -15.34
C ILE A 506 -1.79 3.46 -14.70
N TYR A 507 -1.50 2.40 -13.95
CA TYR A 507 -0.17 2.09 -13.45
C TYR A 507 0.45 1.04 -14.35
N VAL A 508 1.67 1.30 -14.83
CA VAL A 508 2.39 0.43 -15.78
C VAL A 508 3.74 0.10 -15.19
N ALA A 509 4.04 -1.18 -15.08
CA ALA A 509 5.33 -1.67 -14.59
C ALA A 509 6.00 -2.58 -15.62
N GLY A 510 7.27 -2.32 -15.88
CA GLY A 510 8.16 -3.18 -16.66
C GLY A 510 9.00 -4.05 -15.73
N TYR A 511 9.24 -5.27 -16.14
CA TYR A 511 9.87 -6.31 -15.32
C TYR A 511 11.22 -6.78 -15.88
N GLN A 512 11.96 -7.47 -15.00
CA GLN A 512 13.27 -8.02 -15.33
C GLN A 512 13.22 -9.12 -16.43
N ASP A 513 12.10 -9.81 -16.55
CA ASP A 513 11.85 -10.83 -17.57
C ASP A 513 11.44 -10.25 -18.94
N GLY A 514 11.41 -8.92 -19.06
CA GLY A 514 11.00 -8.20 -20.27
C GLY A 514 9.49 -8.02 -20.41
N SER A 515 8.67 -8.58 -19.54
CA SER A 515 7.22 -8.37 -19.56
C SER A 515 6.85 -6.98 -19.04
N VAL A 516 5.66 -6.49 -19.45
CA VAL A 516 5.07 -5.26 -18.92
C VAL A 516 3.66 -5.57 -18.47
N ARG A 517 3.29 -5.13 -17.26
CA ARG A 517 1.95 -5.32 -16.71
C ARG A 517 1.29 -3.97 -16.49
N ILE A 518 -0.01 -3.90 -16.76
CA ILE A 518 -0.81 -2.69 -16.73
C ILE A 518 -1.97 -2.91 -15.79
N TRP A 519 -2.17 -1.97 -14.86
CA TRP A 519 -3.28 -1.97 -13.90
C TRP A 519 -4.10 -0.69 -14.02
N ASP A 520 -5.40 -0.82 -13.79
CA ASP A 520 -6.26 0.32 -13.49
C ASP A 520 -5.92 0.84 -12.08
N ALA A 521 -5.54 2.10 -12.01
CA ALA A 521 -5.18 2.83 -10.79
C ALA A 521 -6.15 3.98 -10.51
N THR A 522 -7.35 3.95 -11.09
CA THR A 522 -8.40 4.96 -10.88
C THR A 522 -8.85 4.97 -9.42
N PHE A 523 -8.96 3.80 -8.82
CA PHE A 523 -9.34 3.60 -7.43
C PHE A 523 -8.14 3.17 -6.57
N PRO A 524 -8.23 3.23 -5.23
CA PRO A 524 -7.13 2.83 -4.34
C PRO A 524 -6.80 1.33 -4.33
N ILE A 525 -7.36 0.54 -5.23
CA ILE A 525 -7.05 -0.86 -5.47
C ILE A 525 -6.56 -1.00 -6.91
N LEU A 526 -5.36 -1.56 -7.09
CA LEU A 526 -4.82 -1.85 -8.42
C LEU A 526 -5.53 -3.06 -9.03
N MET A 527 -6.26 -2.85 -10.12
CA MET A 527 -6.94 -3.92 -10.85
C MET A 527 -6.11 -4.32 -12.08
N PRO A 528 -5.71 -5.59 -12.22
CA PRO A 528 -4.94 -6.03 -13.38
C PRO A 528 -5.77 -5.88 -14.65
N MET A 529 -5.16 -5.27 -15.68
CA MET A 529 -5.81 -5.04 -16.97
C MET A 529 -5.18 -5.88 -18.09
N PHE A 530 -3.88 -5.72 -18.28
CA PHE A 530 -3.14 -6.35 -19.39
C PHE A 530 -1.76 -6.82 -18.95
N VAL A 531 -1.30 -7.85 -19.64
CA VAL A 531 0.08 -8.29 -19.64
C VAL A 531 0.59 -8.16 -21.08
N LEU A 532 1.65 -7.40 -21.27
CA LEU A 532 2.37 -7.31 -22.55
C LEU A 532 3.53 -8.31 -22.48
N ASP A 533 3.37 -9.40 -23.18
CA ASP A 533 4.37 -10.45 -23.19
C ASP A 533 5.66 -9.98 -23.87
N ALA A 534 6.79 -10.43 -23.35
CA ALA A 534 8.10 -10.19 -23.95
C ALA A 534 8.25 -10.91 -25.31
N LYS A 535 7.60 -12.06 -25.44
CA LYS A 535 7.68 -12.91 -26.64
C LYS A 535 6.55 -12.60 -27.59
N VAL A 536 6.85 -12.63 -28.89
CA VAL A 536 5.87 -12.63 -29.95
C VAL A 536 5.61 -14.09 -30.32
N PRO A 537 4.35 -14.54 -30.44
CA PRO A 537 4.04 -15.92 -30.82
C PRO A 537 4.76 -16.30 -32.12
N ASP A 538 5.34 -17.48 -32.13
CA ASP A 538 6.02 -18.07 -33.30
C ASP A 538 7.22 -17.28 -33.89
N VAL A 539 7.68 -16.22 -33.18
CA VAL A 539 8.83 -15.41 -33.62
C VAL A 539 9.91 -15.41 -32.52
N ILE A 540 11.11 -15.79 -32.92
CA ILE A 540 12.29 -15.72 -32.04
C ILE A 540 12.93 -14.35 -32.21
N LEU A 541 12.86 -13.52 -31.17
CA LEU A 541 13.52 -12.21 -31.11
C LEU A 541 14.66 -12.23 -30.11
N ASP A 542 15.87 -11.97 -30.60
CA ASP A 542 17.04 -11.85 -29.72
C ASP A 542 16.86 -10.69 -28.75
N GLY A 543 17.07 -10.95 -27.46
CA GLY A 543 16.93 -9.95 -26.42
C GLY A 543 15.47 -9.59 -26.02
N ALA A 544 14.48 -10.34 -26.49
CA ALA A 544 13.07 -10.11 -26.12
C ALA A 544 12.84 -10.19 -24.60
N ASN A 545 13.50 -11.14 -23.93
CA ASN A 545 13.40 -11.34 -22.46
C ASN A 545 14.35 -10.43 -21.65
N ALA A 546 15.03 -9.48 -22.30
CA ALA A 546 15.89 -8.55 -21.60
C ALA A 546 15.03 -7.60 -20.74
N SER A 547 15.57 -7.21 -19.58
CA SER A 547 14.89 -6.34 -18.62
C SER A 547 14.35 -5.07 -19.26
N VAL A 548 13.13 -4.70 -18.95
CA VAL A 548 12.54 -3.43 -19.39
C VAL A 548 13.31 -2.28 -18.74
N SER A 549 13.74 -1.31 -19.51
CA SER A 549 14.54 -0.18 -19.04
C SER A 549 13.88 1.18 -19.25
N SER A 550 12.90 1.27 -20.13
CA SER A 550 12.14 2.50 -20.38
C SER A 550 10.75 2.20 -20.94
N LEU A 551 9.78 3.04 -20.59
CA LEU A 551 8.39 2.93 -20.99
C LEU A 551 7.87 4.27 -21.52
N ALA A 552 7.14 4.26 -22.62
CA ALA A 552 6.38 5.41 -23.09
C ALA A 552 4.98 4.97 -23.54
N PHE A 553 4.00 5.85 -23.33
CA PHE A 553 2.62 5.61 -23.70
C PHE A 553 2.06 6.81 -24.47
N CYS A 554 1.45 6.54 -25.60
CA CYS A 554 0.69 7.51 -26.38
C CYS A 554 -0.80 7.26 -26.19
N SER A 555 -1.49 8.15 -25.47
CA SER A 555 -2.91 8.03 -25.19
C SER A 555 -3.80 8.25 -26.42
N LEU A 556 -3.32 9.02 -27.43
CA LEU A 556 -4.09 9.32 -28.63
C LEU A 556 -4.37 8.08 -29.49
N ASN A 557 -3.37 7.25 -29.68
CA ASN A 557 -3.46 6.06 -30.53
C ASN A 557 -3.38 4.75 -29.71
N MET A 558 -3.42 4.84 -28.38
CA MET A 558 -3.37 3.70 -27.45
C MET A 558 -2.17 2.77 -27.74
N THR A 559 -0.98 3.35 -27.87
CA THR A 559 0.24 2.62 -28.19
C THR A 559 1.24 2.71 -27.06
N PHE A 560 1.79 1.56 -26.65
CA PHE A 560 2.92 1.48 -25.71
C PHE A 560 4.21 1.25 -26.47
N ALA A 561 5.26 1.96 -26.09
CA ALA A 561 6.63 1.66 -26.48
C ALA A 561 7.41 1.14 -25.26
N VAL A 562 8.07 0.02 -25.41
CA VAL A 562 8.82 -0.69 -24.39
C VAL A 562 10.27 -0.84 -24.84
N GLY A 563 11.17 -0.14 -24.17
CA GLY A 563 12.61 -0.24 -24.37
C GLY A 563 13.25 -1.20 -23.38
N THR A 564 14.22 -1.98 -23.86
CA THR A 564 14.89 -3.00 -23.05
C THR A 564 16.39 -2.73 -22.88
N THR A 565 17.02 -3.45 -21.97
CA THR A 565 18.47 -3.39 -21.75
C THR A 565 19.28 -4.00 -22.92
N SER A 566 18.65 -4.77 -23.81
CA SER A 566 19.27 -5.26 -25.04
C SER A 566 19.30 -4.23 -26.19
N GLY A 567 18.57 -3.09 -26.02
CA GLY A 567 18.42 -2.09 -27.07
C GLY A 567 17.19 -2.29 -27.95
N LEU A 568 16.44 -3.38 -27.75
CA LEU A 568 15.21 -3.66 -28.48
C LEU A 568 14.09 -2.71 -28.00
N VAL A 569 13.38 -2.12 -28.96
CA VAL A 569 12.20 -1.29 -28.72
C VAL A 569 10.99 -2.00 -29.33
N ARG A 570 10.04 -2.40 -28.49
CA ARG A 570 8.80 -3.07 -28.91
C ARG A 570 7.64 -2.09 -28.82
N MET A 571 6.77 -2.09 -29.83
CA MET A 571 5.57 -1.27 -29.82
C MET A 571 4.33 -2.15 -29.82
N TYR A 572 3.45 -1.86 -28.87
CA TYR A 572 2.20 -2.57 -28.65
C TYR A 572 1.02 -1.67 -28.95
N LYS A 573 0.10 -2.17 -29.77
CA LYS A 573 -1.12 -1.45 -30.15
C LYS A 573 -2.35 -2.20 -29.66
N LEU A 574 -3.35 -1.47 -29.20
CA LEU A 574 -4.61 -2.04 -28.76
C LEU A 574 -5.44 -2.52 -29.94
N GLN A 575 -5.90 -3.77 -29.91
CA GLN A 575 -6.81 -4.37 -30.91
C GLN A 575 -8.09 -4.87 -30.24
N GLU A 576 -9.23 -4.46 -30.79
CA GLU A 576 -10.53 -4.82 -30.21
C GLU A 576 -10.96 -6.25 -30.56
N ASN A 577 -10.49 -6.75 -31.68
CA ASN A 577 -10.86 -8.09 -32.19
C ASN A 577 -9.62 -9.00 -32.27
N SER A 578 -9.86 -10.31 -32.05
CA SER A 578 -8.85 -11.31 -32.37
C SER A 578 -8.75 -11.49 -33.89
N GLY A 579 -7.58 -11.75 -34.40
CA GLY A 579 -7.37 -11.94 -35.83
C GLY A 579 -5.90 -12.18 -36.21
N ASP A 580 -5.68 -12.30 -37.49
CA ASP A 580 -4.34 -12.41 -38.07
C ASP A 580 -3.82 -11.01 -38.37
N SER A 581 -2.56 -10.75 -38.03
CA SER A 581 -1.86 -9.51 -38.32
C SER A 581 -0.42 -9.78 -38.71
N SER A 582 0.25 -8.76 -39.21
CA SER A 582 1.68 -8.84 -39.47
C SER A 582 2.46 -8.24 -38.30
N PHE A 583 3.46 -8.95 -37.84
CA PHE A 583 4.49 -8.47 -36.94
C PHE A 583 5.73 -8.08 -37.80
N HIS A 584 6.31 -6.91 -37.53
CA HIS A 584 7.46 -6.38 -38.25
C HIS A 584 8.67 -6.30 -37.32
N PHE A 585 9.77 -6.90 -37.72
CA PHE A 585 11.06 -6.69 -37.09
C PHE A 585 11.93 -5.82 -37.99
N VAL A 586 12.36 -4.66 -37.47
CA VAL A 586 13.11 -3.65 -38.20
C VAL A 586 14.48 -3.47 -37.58
N SER A 587 15.53 -3.83 -38.31
CA SER A 587 16.92 -3.69 -37.87
C SER A 587 17.71 -2.91 -38.93
N GLY A 588 17.98 -1.64 -38.64
CA GLY A 588 18.58 -0.75 -39.60
C GLY A 588 17.74 -0.60 -40.88
N SER A 589 18.28 -1.03 -42.04
CA SER A 589 17.56 -1.02 -43.32
C SER A 589 16.83 -2.34 -43.62
N LYS A 590 16.98 -3.36 -42.80
CA LYS A 590 16.33 -4.66 -42.96
C LYS A 590 15.00 -4.71 -42.22
N GLN A 591 13.99 -5.23 -42.93
CA GLN A 591 12.67 -5.46 -42.36
C GLN A 591 12.28 -6.92 -42.61
N GLU A 592 11.92 -7.61 -41.55
CA GLU A 592 11.37 -8.96 -41.57
C GLU A 592 9.89 -8.89 -41.17
N VAL A 593 9.04 -9.62 -41.88
CA VAL A 593 7.59 -9.60 -41.65
C VAL A 593 7.13 -11.03 -41.39
N HIS A 594 6.43 -11.19 -40.26
CA HIS A 594 5.88 -12.47 -39.82
C HIS A 594 4.37 -12.38 -39.70
N ALA A 595 3.66 -13.39 -40.15
CA ALA A 595 2.24 -13.52 -39.90
C ALA A 595 2.02 -14.04 -38.45
N VAL A 596 1.24 -13.33 -37.65
CA VAL A 596 1.03 -13.66 -36.26
C VAL A 596 -0.46 -13.62 -35.94
N HIS A 597 -0.96 -14.65 -35.26
CA HIS A 597 -2.30 -14.64 -34.72
C HIS A 597 -2.30 -13.96 -33.33
N HIS A 598 -3.19 -13.00 -33.15
CA HIS A 598 -3.31 -12.29 -31.87
C HIS A 598 -4.73 -12.42 -31.26
N GLY A 599 -4.79 -12.48 -29.95
CA GLY A 599 -6.02 -12.33 -29.19
C GLY A 599 -6.49 -10.87 -29.14
N ARG A 600 -7.54 -10.61 -28.39
CA ARG A 600 -7.94 -9.24 -28.02
C ARG A 600 -6.94 -8.64 -27.04
N GLY A 601 -6.66 -7.34 -27.14
CA GLY A 601 -5.79 -6.64 -26.21
C GLY A 601 -4.64 -5.93 -26.89
N PHE A 602 -3.63 -5.64 -26.10
CA PHE A 602 -2.39 -5.10 -26.64
C PHE A 602 -1.55 -6.22 -27.23
N HIS A 603 -1.13 -6.05 -28.46
CA HIS A 603 -0.20 -6.97 -29.12
C HIS A 603 0.98 -6.22 -29.72
N CYS A 604 2.13 -6.88 -29.75
CA CYS A 604 3.33 -6.34 -30.36
C CYS A 604 3.17 -6.39 -31.89
N HIS A 605 3.14 -5.23 -32.53
CA HIS A 605 3.01 -5.13 -33.99
C HIS A 605 4.33 -4.82 -34.68
N VAL A 606 5.29 -4.22 -33.96
CA VAL A 606 6.63 -3.94 -34.50
C VAL A 606 7.66 -3.97 -33.37
N ALA A 607 8.85 -4.42 -33.70
CA ALA A 607 10.05 -4.29 -32.89
C ALA A 607 11.18 -3.66 -33.67
N PHE A 608 11.84 -2.66 -33.07
CA PHE A 608 12.96 -1.94 -33.67
C PHE A 608 14.26 -2.26 -32.95
N MET A 609 15.33 -2.47 -33.72
CA MET A 609 16.69 -2.63 -33.22
C MET A 609 17.61 -1.68 -33.97
N ALA A 610 17.84 -0.48 -33.44
CA ALA A 610 18.78 0.48 -34.01
C ALA A 610 20.15 0.44 -33.33
N SER A 611 20.22 -0.07 -32.11
CA SER A 611 21.47 -0.19 -31.34
C SER A 611 21.37 -1.36 -30.36
N ASN A 612 22.49 -2.05 -30.13
CA ASN A 612 22.58 -3.11 -29.10
C ASN A 612 22.89 -2.55 -27.70
N SER A 613 22.63 -1.27 -27.47
CA SER A 613 22.85 -0.59 -26.18
C SER A 613 21.54 -0.37 -25.43
N PRO A 614 21.53 -0.45 -24.11
CA PRO A 614 20.30 -0.27 -23.31
C PRO A 614 19.54 1.00 -23.68
N VAL A 615 18.22 0.89 -23.84
CA VAL A 615 17.33 2.04 -24.02
C VAL A 615 17.23 2.81 -22.70
N ARG A 616 17.40 4.13 -22.73
CA ARG A 616 17.35 4.97 -21.54
C ARG A 616 16.17 5.94 -21.52
N SER A 617 15.76 6.39 -22.71
CA SER A 617 14.67 7.37 -22.81
C SER A 617 13.85 7.09 -24.06
N LEU A 618 12.53 7.20 -23.92
CA LEU A 618 11.54 7.04 -24.99
C LEU A 618 10.60 8.24 -24.99
N ARG A 619 10.34 8.82 -26.17
CA ARG A 619 9.37 9.92 -26.29
C ARG A 619 8.64 9.85 -27.62
N PHE A 620 7.30 9.77 -27.58
CA PHE A 620 6.46 9.93 -28.77
C PHE A 620 6.37 11.40 -29.20
N THR A 621 6.17 11.63 -30.49
CA THR A 621 5.65 12.91 -31.00
C THR A 621 4.27 13.17 -30.44
N SER A 622 3.82 14.42 -30.45
CA SER A 622 2.46 14.79 -30.01
C SER A 622 1.36 14.07 -30.80
N SER A 623 1.59 13.76 -32.08
CA SER A 623 0.68 12.96 -32.92
C SER A 623 0.75 11.46 -32.66
N GLY A 624 1.81 10.97 -32.00
CA GLY A 624 2.07 9.53 -31.79
C GLY A 624 2.56 8.78 -33.02
N GLU A 625 2.88 9.50 -34.13
CA GLU A 625 3.31 8.90 -35.40
C GLU A 625 4.80 8.53 -35.43
N ALA A 626 5.60 9.17 -34.58
CA ALA A 626 7.02 8.85 -34.47
C ALA A 626 7.48 8.75 -33.01
N LEU A 627 8.58 8.01 -32.81
CA LEU A 627 9.17 7.71 -31.51
C LEU A 627 10.66 8.04 -31.51
N ALA A 628 11.07 8.96 -30.63
CA ALA A 628 12.47 9.23 -30.36
C ALA A 628 12.99 8.34 -29.24
N VAL A 629 14.19 7.79 -29.42
CA VAL A 629 14.81 6.81 -28.53
C VAL A 629 16.24 7.25 -28.21
N GLY A 630 16.55 7.34 -26.93
CA GLY A 630 17.91 7.60 -26.42
C GLY A 630 18.52 6.35 -25.81
N TYR A 631 19.77 6.08 -26.14
CA TYR A 631 20.51 4.89 -25.72
C TYR A 631 21.62 5.20 -24.72
N GLN A 632 22.07 4.16 -24.01
CA GLN A 632 23.15 4.28 -23.03
C GLN A 632 24.51 4.64 -23.64
N ASN A 633 24.75 4.27 -24.87
CA ASN A 633 25.99 4.59 -25.61
C ASN A 633 25.99 6.00 -26.23
N GLY A 634 24.96 6.84 -25.94
CA GLY A 634 24.86 8.18 -26.46
C GLY A 634 24.21 8.30 -27.85
N GLN A 635 23.80 7.21 -28.45
CA GLN A 635 23.04 7.24 -29.69
C GLN A 635 21.61 7.70 -29.49
N VAL A 636 21.07 8.37 -30.50
CA VAL A 636 19.66 8.72 -30.60
C VAL A 636 19.10 8.21 -31.90
N ALA A 637 17.96 7.53 -31.84
CA ALA A 637 17.26 7.08 -33.06
C ALA A 637 15.85 7.66 -33.08
N MET A 638 15.32 7.83 -34.27
CA MET A 638 13.95 8.19 -34.55
C MET A 638 13.28 7.11 -35.37
N PHE A 639 12.14 6.62 -34.94
CA PHE A 639 11.34 5.61 -35.60
C PHE A 639 10.03 6.20 -36.11
N ASP A 640 9.65 5.89 -37.33
CA ASP A 640 8.33 6.13 -37.87
C ASP A 640 7.41 4.96 -37.46
N ALA A 641 6.44 5.23 -36.60
CA ALA A 641 5.47 4.25 -36.10
C ALA A 641 4.40 3.92 -37.16
N SER A 642 4.20 4.80 -38.17
CA SER A 642 3.20 4.62 -39.22
C SER A 642 3.78 3.83 -40.39
N GLN A 643 4.99 4.16 -40.82
CA GLN A 643 5.71 3.47 -41.91
C GLN A 643 6.56 2.28 -41.45
N LEU A 644 6.64 2.05 -40.14
CA LEU A 644 7.41 0.99 -39.50
C LEU A 644 8.88 0.98 -39.97
N SER A 645 9.53 2.14 -39.95
CA SER A 645 10.89 2.33 -40.42
C SER A 645 11.76 3.14 -39.47
N VAL A 646 13.08 2.98 -39.62
CA VAL A 646 14.05 3.83 -38.92
C VAL A 646 14.26 5.09 -39.76
N ILE A 647 13.90 6.27 -39.19
CA ILE A 647 14.12 7.55 -39.85
C ILE A 647 15.62 7.88 -39.83
N PHE A 648 16.21 7.85 -38.63
CA PHE A 648 17.66 8.01 -38.46
C PHE A 648 18.17 7.34 -37.21
N SER A 649 19.50 7.13 -37.14
CA SER A 649 20.22 6.76 -35.94
C SER A 649 21.56 7.51 -35.95
N VAL A 650 21.81 8.35 -34.91
CA VAL A 650 22.96 9.23 -34.87
C VAL A 650 23.63 9.22 -33.49
N ASP A 651 24.97 9.33 -33.46
CA ASP A 651 25.74 9.55 -32.24
C ASP A 651 25.68 11.02 -31.81
N CYS A 652 25.02 11.31 -30.70
CA CYS A 652 24.86 12.65 -30.14
C CYS A 652 25.98 13.05 -29.15
N THR A 653 26.94 12.17 -28.88
CA THR A 653 27.97 12.41 -27.85
C THR A 653 29.34 12.71 -28.41
N SER A 654 29.51 12.71 -29.75
CA SER A 654 30.81 12.92 -30.40
C SER A 654 31.92 11.98 -29.90
N GLY A 655 31.54 10.71 -29.60
CA GLY A 655 32.48 9.67 -29.16
C GLY A 655 32.74 9.60 -27.64
N THR A 656 32.07 10.38 -26.80
CA THR A 656 32.23 10.27 -25.32
C THR A 656 31.48 9.07 -24.75
N ASN A 657 30.55 8.46 -25.50
CA ASN A 657 29.65 7.38 -25.10
C ASN A 657 28.84 7.69 -23.81
N SER A 658 28.61 8.97 -23.53
CA SER A 658 27.83 9.38 -22.35
C SER A 658 26.35 9.00 -22.52
N PRO A 659 25.71 8.36 -21.52
CA PRO A 659 24.33 7.94 -21.63
C PRO A 659 23.37 9.10 -21.92
N VAL A 660 22.43 8.91 -22.85
CA VAL A 660 21.32 9.81 -23.05
C VAL A 660 20.34 9.64 -21.87
N VAL A 661 20.14 10.69 -21.09
CA VAL A 661 19.24 10.65 -19.92
C VAL A 661 17.83 11.13 -20.22
N SER A 662 17.68 12.02 -21.22
CA SER A 662 16.38 12.55 -21.59
C SER A 662 16.32 12.89 -23.10
N VAL A 663 15.21 12.56 -23.73
CA VAL A 663 14.91 12.93 -25.11
C VAL A 663 13.58 13.69 -25.13
N SER A 664 13.50 14.77 -25.90
CA SER A 664 12.27 15.55 -26.13
C SER A 664 12.14 15.93 -27.59
N ILE A 665 10.92 16.16 -28.06
CA ILE A 665 10.61 16.57 -29.40
C ILE A 665 9.94 17.93 -29.34
N TYR A 666 10.39 18.86 -30.18
CA TYR A 666 9.85 20.21 -30.23
C TYR A 666 9.53 20.62 -31.69
N SER A 667 8.28 21.11 -31.91
CA SER A 667 7.83 21.62 -33.22
C SER A 667 8.09 23.10 -33.33
N VAL A 668 8.97 23.51 -34.21
CA VAL A 668 9.40 24.92 -34.40
C VAL A 668 8.29 25.73 -35.09
N GLY A 669 7.36 25.09 -35.78
CA GLY A 669 6.34 25.77 -36.61
C GLY A 669 5.16 26.40 -35.88
N ALA A 670 4.93 26.04 -34.60
CA ALA A 670 3.76 26.52 -33.87
C ALA A 670 3.87 28.02 -33.45
N SER A 671 5.07 28.57 -33.34
CA SER A 671 5.30 29.99 -32.98
C SER A 671 5.39 30.96 -34.18
N ALA A 672 5.74 30.48 -35.37
CA ALA A 672 5.98 31.36 -36.54
C ALA A 672 4.72 31.73 -37.36
N ALA A 673 3.60 31.07 -37.11
CA ALA A 673 2.37 31.30 -37.89
C ALA A 673 1.57 32.57 -37.53
N LYS A 674 1.97 33.31 -36.48
CA LYS A 674 1.30 34.53 -36.02
C LYS A 674 2.05 35.86 -36.30
N ALA A 675 3.17 35.84 -37.04
CA ALA A 675 3.79 37.07 -37.48
C ALA A 675 3.07 37.53 -38.77
N GLY A 676 2.38 38.70 -38.71
CA GLY A 676 1.59 39.26 -39.74
C GLY A 676 2.33 39.56 -41.05
N PRO A 677 1.62 39.91 -42.15
CA PRO A 677 2.11 39.83 -43.51
C PRO A 677 3.05 40.98 -43.97
N SER A 678 3.78 41.66 -43.12
CA SER A 678 4.59 42.83 -43.44
C SER A 678 6.13 42.67 -43.40
N GLN A 679 6.66 41.45 -43.34
CA GLN A 679 8.10 41.19 -43.53
C GLN A 679 8.33 39.99 -44.44
N LYS A 680 7.82 40.07 -45.65
CA LYS A 680 8.32 39.24 -46.77
C LYS A 680 9.35 40.09 -47.52
N GLU A 681 10.61 39.95 -47.22
CA GLU A 681 11.76 40.16 -48.07
C GLU A 681 13.01 40.12 -47.20
N ILE A 682 13.70 39.05 -47.32
CA ILE A 682 15.07 38.64 -47.01
C ILE A 682 15.01 37.29 -46.26
N ALA A 683 14.60 36.24 -46.94
CA ALA A 683 14.90 34.88 -46.54
C ALA A 683 15.83 34.27 -47.59
N THR A 684 17.11 34.38 -47.37
CA THR A 684 18.11 33.52 -47.96
C THR A 684 17.99 32.13 -47.42
N ASN A 685 17.56 31.17 -48.19
CA ASN A 685 17.71 29.71 -48.27
C ASN A 685 18.26 28.94 -47.05
N ALA A 686 17.84 29.16 -45.82
CA ALA A 686 17.97 28.21 -44.72
C ALA A 686 16.56 27.73 -44.38
N LYS A 687 16.19 26.56 -44.87
CA LYS A 687 14.97 25.82 -44.49
C LYS A 687 15.17 25.41 -43.03
N PHE A 688 14.61 26.18 -42.09
CA PHE A 688 14.56 25.73 -40.67
C PHE A 688 13.73 24.45 -40.62
N PRO A 689 14.19 23.41 -39.90
CA PRO A 689 13.43 22.19 -39.72
C PRO A 689 12.11 22.49 -38.99
N THR A 690 11.07 21.79 -39.38
CA THR A 690 9.73 21.94 -38.77
C THR A 690 9.70 21.38 -37.34
N ASP A 691 10.47 20.31 -37.13
CA ASP A 691 10.56 19.62 -35.82
C ASP A 691 12.03 19.29 -35.51
N VAL A 692 12.38 19.40 -34.25
CA VAL A 692 13.72 19.05 -33.72
C VAL A 692 13.64 18.04 -32.58
N VAL A 693 14.59 17.12 -32.54
CA VAL A 693 14.81 16.22 -31.40
C VAL A 693 15.90 16.79 -30.50
N LEU A 694 15.59 16.99 -29.25
CA LEU A 694 16.53 17.43 -28.22
C LEU A 694 17.00 16.20 -27.46
N SER A 695 18.30 16.00 -27.37
CA SER A 695 18.93 14.92 -26.63
C SER A 695 19.84 15.48 -25.54
N LEU A 696 19.59 15.10 -24.30
CA LEU A 696 20.44 15.46 -23.15
C LEU A 696 21.20 14.22 -22.69
N SER A 697 22.52 14.32 -22.69
CA SER A 697 23.39 13.28 -22.16
C SER A 697 23.77 13.55 -20.69
N LYS A 698 24.19 12.50 -19.97
CA LYS A 698 24.52 12.57 -18.55
C LYS A 698 25.64 13.57 -18.23
N ASP A 699 26.57 13.77 -19.17
CA ASP A 699 27.69 14.73 -19.09
C ASP A 699 27.28 16.18 -19.43
N ALA A 700 26.00 16.51 -19.34
CA ALA A 700 25.45 17.85 -19.59
C ALA A 700 25.52 18.35 -21.03
N ARG A 701 25.69 17.49 -22.00
CA ARG A 701 25.67 17.86 -23.42
C ARG A 701 24.25 17.80 -23.96
N LEU A 702 23.79 18.93 -24.50
CA LEU A 702 22.54 19.03 -25.25
C LEU A 702 22.83 19.00 -26.74
N THR A 703 22.25 18.04 -27.42
CA THR A 703 22.36 17.93 -28.88
C THR A 703 20.99 18.17 -29.50
N VAL A 704 20.95 19.04 -30.49
CA VAL A 704 19.75 19.38 -31.27
C VAL A 704 19.89 18.69 -32.63
N VAL A 705 18.93 17.83 -32.97
CA VAL A 705 18.93 17.01 -34.16
C VAL A 705 17.70 17.33 -34.99
N ASP A 706 17.83 17.46 -36.29
CA ASP A 706 16.69 17.57 -37.24
C ASP A 706 15.91 16.25 -37.21
N SER A 707 14.60 16.30 -36.92
CA SER A 707 13.78 15.11 -36.77
C SER A 707 13.58 14.29 -38.04
N THR A 708 13.78 14.90 -39.19
CA THR A 708 13.55 14.28 -40.49
C THR A 708 14.83 13.73 -41.14
N SER A 709 15.93 14.44 -41.00
CA SER A 709 17.21 14.08 -41.66
C SER A 709 18.22 13.42 -40.72
N GLY A 710 18.04 13.58 -39.40
CA GLY A 710 19.02 13.13 -38.40
C GLY A 710 20.30 13.98 -38.37
N LEU A 711 20.33 15.12 -39.05
CA LEU A 711 21.48 16.02 -39.01
C LEU A 711 21.56 16.73 -37.66
N ILE A 712 22.75 16.72 -37.07
CA ILE A 712 23.02 17.49 -35.85
C ILE A 712 23.08 18.96 -36.21
N ILE A 713 22.13 19.75 -35.71
CA ILE A 713 22.07 21.19 -35.88
C ILE A 713 23.08 21.87 -34.96
N ASN A 714 23.05 21.51 -33.69
CA ASN A 714 23.96 22.00 -32.66
C ASN A 714 24.24 20.95 -31.60
N SER A 715 25.42 21.08 -30.97
CA SER A 715 25.81 20.26 -29.82
C SER A 715 26.50 21.16 -28.80
N LEU A 716 25.84 21.39 -27.68
CA LEU A 716 26.20 22.39 -26.69
C LEU A 716 26.50 21.75 -25.34
N LEU A 717 27.59 22.11 -24.69
CA LEU A 717 27.81 21.79 -23.29
C LEU A 717 27.12 22.84 -22.42
N LEU A 718 26.15 22.41 -21.60
CA LEU A 718 25.29 23.30 -20.82
C LEU A 718 25.95 23.72 -19.48
N ASP A 719 26.79 22.87 -18.92
CA ASP A 719 27.54 23.18 -17.70
C ASP A 719 28.99 22.72 -17.79
N GLU A 720 29.90 23.65 -17.63
CA GLU A 720 31.37 23.42 -17.69
C GLU A 720 31.90 22.58 -16.53
N LYS A 721 31.16 22.49 -15.43
CA LYS A 721 31.54 21.74 -14.24
C LYS A 721 31.21 20.24 -14.31
N GLN A 722 30.66 19.77 -15.43
CA GLN A 722 30.29 18.37 -15.68
C GLN A 722 29.37 17.79 -14.58
N CYS A 723 28.39 18.60 -14.13
CA CYS A 723 27.35 18.10 -13.22
C CYS A 723 26.52 17.04 -13.94
N SER A 724 26.13 15.99 -13.22
CA SER A 724 25.30 14.90 -13.76
C SER A 724 23.90 15.42 -14.10
N ALA A 725 23.55 15.36 -15.38
CA ALA A 725 22.20 15.72 -15.84
C ALA A 725 21.19 14.63 -15.45
N LEU A 726 19.99 15.05 -15.06
CA LEU A 726 18.89 14.18 -14.66
C LEU A 726 17.78 14.16 -15.70
N LEU A 727 17.15 15.30 -15.96
CA LEU A 727 16.00 15.41 -16.85
C LEU A 727 15.95 16.80 -17.50
N MET A 728 15.24 16.88 -18.63
CA MET A 728 14.90 18.16 -19.25
C MET A 728 13.41 18.26 -19.54
N TYR A 729 12.91 19.48 -19.55
CA TYR A 729 11.51 19.80 -19.83
C TYR A 729 11.39 20.95 -20.81
N VAL A 730 10.59 20.77 -21.85
CA VAL A 730 10.23 21.84 -22.77
C VAL A 730 8.98 22.53 -22.21
N LEU A 731 9.08 23.82 -21.88
CA LEU A 731 7.99 24.63 -21.39
C LEU A 731 7.48 25.49 -22.55
N ILE A 732 6.23 25.26 -22.98
CA ILE A 732 5.57 26.01 -24.03
C ILE A 732 4.58 26.94 -23.33
N ASP A 733 4.72 28.26 -23.53
CA ASP A 733 3.69 29.22 -23.13
C ASP A 733 2.45 28.99 -24.01
N GLY A 734 1.40 28.48 -23.44
CA GLY A 734 0.12 28.31 -24.12
C GLY A 734 -0.43 29.64 -24.57
N ALA A 735 -0.62 29.82 -25.86
CA ALA A 735 -1.40 30.92 -26.37
C ALA A 735 -2.81 30.80 -25.78
N SER A 736 -3.26 31.81 -25.03
CA SER A 736 -4.64 31.96 -24.66
C SER A 736 -5.45 32.14 -25.93
N ASP A 737 -6.14 31.11 -26.36
CA ASP A 737 -7.24 31.25 -27.32
C ASP A 737 -8.43 31.94 -26.62
N GLU A 738 -8.33 33.26 -26.44
CA GLU A 738 -9.51 34.12 -26.29
C GLU A 738 -10.13 34.27 -27.69
N GLU A 739 -10.78 33.26 -28.19
CA GLU A 739 -11.87 33.42 -29.11
C GLU A 739 -13.12 33.63 -28.26
N GLN A 740 -13.41 34.92 -28.03
CA GLN A 740 -14.76 35.40 -27.70
C GLN A 740 -15.73 34.95 -28.79
N ALA A 741 -16.38 33.82 -28.56
CA ALA A 741 -17.62 33.51 -29.22
C ALA A 741 -18.70 34.46 -28.64
N GLN A 742 -18.93 35.55 -29.31
CA GLN A 742 -20.17 36.35 -29.16
C GLN A 742 -21.36 35.45 -29.49
N LEU A 743 -22.06 35.00 -28.47
CA LEU A 743 -23.43 34.49 -28.61
C LEU A 743 -24.40 35.66 -28.49
N PRO A 744 -25.46 35.72 -29.32
CA PRO A 744 -26.39 36.85 -29.34
C PRO A 744 -27.27 36.86 -28.09
N GLU A 745 -27.47 38.08 -27.58
CA GLU A 745 -28.43 38.36 -26.53
C GLU A 745 -29.86 38.07 -27.03
N ASP A 746 -30.52 37.11 -26.40
CA ASP A 746 -31.97 37.03 -26.40
C ASP A 746 -32.51 37.33 -25.00
N LYS A 747 -33.26 38.45 -25.00
CA LYS A 747 -34.01 38.99 -23.87
C LYS A 747 -35.13 38.05 -23.48
N LEU A 748 -35.39 37.92 -22.18
CA LEU A 748 -36.71 37.95 -21.53
C LEU A 748 -36.64 37.85 -20.01
N PRO A 749 -37.67 38.22 -19.23
CA PRO A 749 -37.57 39.36 -18.31
C PRO A 749 -37.72 39.04 -16.81
N CYS A 750 -37.48 40.08 -16.01
CA CYS A 750 -37.72 40.33 -14.62
C CYS A 750 -38.86 39.61 -13.88
N GLN A 751 -38.66 39.31 -12.63
CA GLN A 751 -39.45 39.74 -11.46
C GLN A 751 -38.69 39.41 -10.17
N SER A 752 -38.11 40.38 -9.47
CA SER A 752 -38.54 41.22 -8.34
C SER A 752 -38.91 40.44 -7.07
N GLN A 753 -38.19 40.62 -5.99
CA GLN A 753 -38.53 41.36 -4.76
C GLN A 753 -37.52 41.09 -3.66
N THR A 754 -36.86 42.15 -3.23
CA THR A 754 -36.83 42.85 -1.94
C THR A 754 -36.24 42.07 -0.75
N GLY A 755 -35.32 42.53 0.01
CA GLY A 755 -35.07 43.88 0.52
C GLY A 755 -33.93 43.95 1.50
N LYS A 756 -33.39 45.16 1.57
CA LYS A 756 -32.84 45.92 2.69
C LYS A 756 -31.52 45.53 3.32
N GLU A 757 -30.52 46.26 3.01
CA GLU A 757 -29.90 47.42 3.67
C GLU A 757 -29.18 47.13 5.00
N HIS A 758 -27.88 47.36 5.00
CA HIS A 758 -27.28 48.36 5.87
C HIS A 758 -25.90 48.83 5.36
N VAL A 759 -25.81 50.13 5.19
CA VAL A 759 -24.73 51.03 4.84
C VAL A 759 -23.91 51.34 6.10
N LEU A 760 -22.61 51.60 5.94
CA LEU A 760 -21.75 52.58 6.63
C LEU A 760 -20.28 52.09 6.47
N ASP A 761 -19.26 52.82 6.18
CA ASP A 761 -19.01 54.21 5.86
C ASP A 761 -17.52 54.28 5.46
N GLN A 762 -17.22 55.21 4.62
CA GLN A 762 -15.87 55.57 4.14
C GLN A 762 -15.06 56.22 5.25
N LYS A 763 -13.73 55.98 5.24
CA LYS A 763 -12.79 57.05 5.52
C LYS A 763 -11.48 56.89 4.74
N GLN A 764 -11.24 57.87 3.88
CA GLN A 764 -9.99 58.25 3.26
C GLN A 764 -9.02 58.73 4.32
N VAL A 765 -7.70 58.37 4.16
CA VAL A 765 -6.60 59.25 4.55
C VAL A 765 -5.57 59.24 3.44
N GLN A 766 -5.30 60.42 2.93
CA GLN A 766 -4.25 60.78 2.01
C GLN A 766 -2.86 60.86 2.74
N GLY A 767 -1.81 60.60 1.95
CA GLY A 767 -0.57 61.41 2.06
C GLY A 767 0.72 60.67 2.35
N ALA A 768 1.58 60.41 1.35
CA ALA A 768 2.82 61.20 1.15
C ALA A 768 3.77 60.42 0.21
N GLU A 769 4.13 61.10 -0.82
CA GLU A 769 5.17 60.70 -1.79
C GLU A 769 6.55 60.68 -1.14
N THR A 770 7.36 59.69 -1.46
CA THR A 770 8.81 59.84 -1.62
C THR A 770 9.32 59.04 -2.81
N ASN A 771 9.83 59.79 -3.75
CA ASN A 771 10.54 59.36 -4.94
C ASN A 771 11.78 58.49 -4.62
N LYS A 772 11.85 57.29 -5.23
CA LYS A 772 13.13 56.71 -5.64
C LYS A 772 13.01 56.13 -7.04
N LYS A 773 13.70 56.79 -7.97
CA LYS A 773 13.91 56.35 -9.34
C LYS A 773 14.63 54.99 -9.34
N SER A 774 14.01 53.95 -9.82
CA SER A 774 14.68 52.78 -10.35
C SER A 774 14.26 52.62 -11.80
N ALA A 775 15.24 52.57 -12.68
CA ALA A 775 15.12 52.53 -14.12
C ALA A 775 14.39 51.26 -14.53
N SER A 776 13.20 51.39 -15.05
CA SER A 776 12.49 50.34 -15.75
C SER A 776 13.08 50.19 -17.16
N LEU A 777 13.85 49.13 -17.35
CA LEU A 777 14.08 48.57 -18.70
C LEU A 777 12.79 47.81 -19.09
N HIS A 778 11.98 48.43 -19.92
CA HIS A 778 10.93 47.74 -20.68
C HIS A 778 11.62 46.87 -21.73
N PRO A 779 11.38 45.55 -21.79
CA PRO A 779 11.62 44.80 -23.00
C PRO A 779 10.38 44.96 -23.90
N GLN A 780 10.64 45.38 -25.10
CA GLN A 780 9.68 45.48 -26.18
C GLN A 780 9.15 44.07 -26.53
N SER A 781 7.87 44.00 -26.76
CA SER A 781 7.09 43.02 -27.55
C SER A 781 7.89 41.95 -28.27
N GLY A 782 7.80 40.72 -27.79
CA GLY A 782 8.29 39.54 -28.50
C GLY A 782 7.40 38.35 -28.23
N GLY A 783 7.11 37.59 -29.25
CA GLY A 783 6.32 36.38 -29.15
C GLY A 783 6.71 35.46 -28.03
N SER A 784 5.76 34.65 -27.59
CA SER A 784 5.89 33.64 -26.55
C SER A 784 7.11 32.73 -26.83
N ASP A 785 8.20 32.94 -26.09
CA ASP A 785 9.43 32.15 -26.22
C ASP A 785 9.28 30.86 -25.44
N SER A 786 9.33 29.70 -26.12
CA SER A 786 9.43 28.39 -25.47
C SER A 786 10.75 28.29 -24.70
N LEU A 787 10.67 27.75 -23.49
CA LEU A 787 11.79 27.61 -22.59
C LEU A 787 12.21 26.14 -22.45
N LEU A 788 13.51 25.90 -22.19
CA LEU A 788 14.04 24.61 -21.82
C LEU A 788 14.55 24.66 -20.37
N LEU A 789 13.93 23.86 -19.53
CA LEU A 789 14.36 23.65 -18.15
C LEU A 789 15.21 22.38 -18.08
N VAL A 790 16.41 22.47 -17.53
CA VAL A 790 17.32 21.33 -17.35
C VAL A 790 17.66 21.18 -15.88
N CYS A 791 17.38 20.01 -15.33
CA CYS A 791 17.65 19.64 -13.94
C CYS A 791 18.91 18.76 -13.86
N PHE A 792 19.83 19.16 -13.02
CA PHE A 792 21.04 18.43 -12.64
C PHE A 792 20.98 18.02 -11.16
N GLU A 793 21.93 17.23 -10.72
CA GLU A 793 22.00 16.83 -9.30
C GLU A 793 22.12 18.01 -8.33
N ASP A 794 22.80 19.09 -8.72
CA ASP A 794 23.15 20.23 -7.86
C ASP A 794 22.79 21.62 -8.41
N VAL A 795 22.22 21.67 -9.61
CA VAL A 795 21.83 22.93 -10.27
C VAL A 795 20.61 22.75 -11.16
N VAL A 796 19.81 23.78 -11.27
CA VAL A 796 18.71 23.88 -12.25
C VAL A 796 19.00 25.06 -13.17
N LEU A 797 18.93 24.83 -14.46
CA LEU A 797 19.18 25.84 -15.51
C LEU A 797 17.93 26.02 -16.37
N LEU A 798 17.64 27.28 -16.70
CA LEU A 798 16.55 27.64 -17.61
C LEU A 798 17.13 28.40 -18.82
N PHE A 799 16.77 27.96 -20.00
CA PHE A 799 17.25 28.49 -21.26
C PHE A 799 16.10 28.96 -22.15
N SER A 800 16.34 29.90 -23.05
CA SER A 800 15.48 30.12 -24.22
C SER A 800 15.76 29.04 -25.26
N LEU A 801 14.71 28.29 -25.64
CA LEU A 801 14.84 27.20 -26.59
C LEU A 801 15.28 27.68 -27.98
N ALA A 802 14.76 28.85 -28.43
CA ALA A 802 15.18 29.47 -29.67
C ALA A 802 16.68 29.77 -29.67
N SER A 803 17.24 30.30 -28.58
CA SER A 803 18.66 30.60 -28.44
C SER A 803 19.53 29.35 -28.49
N LEU A 804 19.07 28.26 -27.87
CA LEU A 804 19.78 26.97 -27.90
C LEU A 804 19.82 26.37 -29.33
N ILE A 805 18.72 26.45 -30.05
CA ILE A 805 18.66 25.98 -31.45
C ILE A 805 19.62 26.82 -32.33
N GLN A 806 19.79 28.11 -32.05
CA GLN A 806 20.76 29.01 -32.72
C GLN A 806 22.21 28.82 -32.28
N GLY A 807 22.48 27.91 -31.32
CA GLY A 807 23.83 27.63 -30.88
C GLY A 807 24.33 28.42 -29.67
N SER A 808 23.44 29.15 -28.99
CA SER A 808 23.80 29.92 -27.77
C SER A 808 23.45 29.09 -26.51
N ASN A 809 24.43 28.84 -25.64
CA ASN A 809 24.26 28.15 -24.37
C ASN A 809 24.06 29.09 -23.17
N LYS A 810 23.70 30.38 -23.41
CA LYS A 810 23.46 31.34 -22.36
C LYS A 810 22.16 31.02 -21.62
N HIS A 811 22.26 30.68 -20.35
CA HIS A 811 21.10 30.44 -19.49
C HIS A 811 20.39 31.75 -19.11
N LEU A 812 19.06 31.71 -18.99
CA LEU A 812 18.24 32.81 -18.48
C LEU A 812 18.26 32.84 -16.96
N HIS A 813 18.10 31.70 -16.33
CA HIS A 813 18.19 31.52 -14.88
C HIS A 813 19.07 30.33 -14.54
N LYS A 814 19.83 30.49 -13.44
CA LYS A 814 20.66 29.43 -12.83
C LYS A 814 20.43 29.41 -11.34
N THR A 815 19.94 28.30 -10.84
CA THR A 815 19.70 28.11 -9.40
C THR A 815 20.53 26.95 -8.90
N LYS A 816 21.40 27.21 -7.93
CA LYS A 816 22.18 26.17 -7.28
C LYS A 816 21.35 25.51 -6.19
N LEU A 817 21.34 24.18 -6.15
CA LEU A 817 20.65 23.40 -5.15
C LEU A 817 21.55 23.21 -3.92
N THR A 818 20.94 23.24 -2.74
CA THR A 818 21.64 23.05 -1.45
C THR A 818 21.90 21.58 -1.14
N LYS A 819 21.13 20.68 -1.75
CA LYS A 819 21.18 19.23 -1.57
C LYS A 819 21.18 18.57 -2.94
N LYS A 820 21.66 17.31 -3.03
CA LYS A 820 21.66 16.59 -4.29
C LYS A 820 20.24 16.16 -4.67
N CYS A 821 19.78 16.64 -5.82
CA CYS A 821 18.53 16.22 -6.44
C CYS A 821 18.69 14.83 -7.06
N CYS A 822 17.70 13.98 -6.89
CA CYS A 822 17.67 12.66 -7.51
C CYS A 822 16.49 12.47 -8.48
N TRP A 823 15.50 13.36 -8.41
CA TRP A 823 14.34 13.31 -9.28
C TRP A 823 13.67 14.68 -9.37
N SER A 824 12.99 14.95 -10.49
CA SER A 824 12.24 16.18 -10.70
C SER A 824 10.97 15.94 -11.50
N ALA A 825 9.97 16.81 -11.34
CA ALA A 825 8.75 16.84 -12.15
C ALA A 825 8.24 18.28 -12.30
N ILE A 826 7.49 18.50 -13.36
CA ILE A 826 6.76 19.76 -13.57
C ILE A 826 5.31 19.55 -13.14
N PHE A 827 4.74 20.51 -12.42
CA PHE A 827 3.29 20.55 -12.23
C PHE A 827 2.67 21.66 -13.06
N LYS A 828 1.45 21.40 -13.53
CA LYS A 828 0.69 22.23 -14.42
C LYS A 828 -0.59 22.70 -13.75
N ASN A 829 -1.08 23.86 -14.13
CA ASN A 829 -2.40 24.35 -13.71
C ASN A 829 -3.54 23.68 -14.50
N LYS A 830 -4.78 24.07 -14.21
CA LYS A 830 -5.98 23.54 -14.91
C LYS A 830 -5.98 23.79 -16.42
N ASP A 831 -5.22 24.78 -16.88
CA ASP A 831 -5.09 25.15 -18.28
C ASP A 831 -3.91 24.44 -18.97
N ASP A 832 -3.37 23.38 -18.37
CA ASP A 832 -2.20 22.61 -18.82
C ASP A 832 -0.90 23.42 -18.94
N LYS A 833 -0.87 24.62 -18.33
CA LYS A 833 0.32 25.49 -18.31
C LYS A 833 1.24 25.09 -17.17
N ALA A 834 2.54 24.90 -17.46
CA ALA A 834 3.54 24.61 -16.45
C ALA A 834 3.69 25.79 -15.47
N CYS A 835 3.37 25.62 -14.20
CA CYS A 835 3.40 26.66 -13.20
C CYS A 835 4.45 26.43 -12.11
N GLY A 836 5.01 25.23 -12.00
CA GLY A 836 6.07 24.99 -11.03
C GLY A 836 6.87 23.71 -11.27
N LEU A 837 7.96 23.61 -10.54
CA LEU A 837 8.92 22.52 -10.54
C LEU A 837 8.94 21.86 -9.17
N ILE A 838 8.81 20.56 -9.13
CA ILE A 838 9.02 19.74 -7.93
C ILE A 838 10.42 19.16 -8.03
N LEU A 839 11.21 19.32 -6.99
CA LEU A 839 12.52 18.70 -6.82
C LEU A 839 12.47 17.72 -5.66
N PHE A 840 13.01 16.53 -5.88
CA PHE A 840 13.16 15.51 -4.87
C PHE A 840 14.64 15.27 -4.59
N TYR A 841 15.01 15.44 -3.32
CA TYR A 841 16.39 15.32 -2.89
C TYR A 841 16.70 13.93 -2.31
N GLN A 842 17.96 13.51 -2.40
CA GLN A 842 18.42 12.24 -1.83
C GLN A 842 18.17 12.14 -0.32
N THR A 843 17.98 13.27 0.35
CA THR A 843 17.63 13.35 1.77
C THR A 843 16.17 13.08 2.08
N GLY A 844 15.34 12.82 1.06
CA GLY A 844 13.89 12.64 1.21
C GLY A 844 13.10 13.95 1.33
N ILE A 845 13.71 15.08 1.07
CA ILE A 845 13.03 16.38 1.05
C ILE A 845 12.45 16.63 -0.33
N ILE A 846 11.25 17.17 -0.35
CA ILE A 846 10.54 17.65 -1.54
C ILE A 846 10.56 19.18 -1.47
N GLU A 847 10.96 19.82 -2.55
CA GLU A 847 10.96 21.26 -2.70
C GLU A 847 10.11 21.66 -3.92
N LEU A 848 9.24 22.63 -3.72
CA LEU A 848 8.41 23.21 -4.76
C LEU A 848 8.95 24.56 -5.18
N ARG A 849 9.17 24.76 -6.47
CA ARG A 849 9.65 26.04 -7.03
C ARG A 849 8.68 26.59 -8.07
N SER A 850 8.59 27.91 -8.12
CA SER A 850 7.86 28.62 -9.16
C SER A 850 8.53 28.50 -10.52
N LEU A 851 7.80 28.61 -11.60
CA LEU A 851 8.31 28.76 -12.96
C LEU A 851 7.78 30.08 -13.54
N PRO A 852 8.60 30.84 -14.27
CA PRO A 852 9.99 30.57 -14.65
C PRO A 852 11.06 31.08 -13.64
N SER A 853 10.68 31.74 -12.54
CA SER A 853 11.61 32.44 -11.64
C SER A 853 12.50 31.49 -10.80
N LEU A 854 12.07 30.23 -10.62
CA LEU A 854 12.74 29.20 -9.80
C LEU A 854 12.84 29.55 -8.30
N ASP A 855 11.97 30.42 -7.80
CA ASP A 855 11.90 30.76 -6.38
C ASP A 855 11.30 29.59 -5.59
N ILE A 856 11.77 29.37 -4.37
CA ILE A 856 11.24 28.35 -3.48
C ILE A 856 9.86 28.80 -2.99
N LEU A 857 8.85 28.00 -3.29
CA LEU A 857 7.47 28.22 -2.84
C LEU A 857 7.20 27.50 -1.52
N ALA A 858 7.65 26.26 -1.42
CA ALA A 858 7.41 25.42 -0.27
C ALA A 858 8.40 24.26 -0.18
N GLU A 859 8.56 23.72 1.02
CA GLU A 859 9.40 22.54 1.31
C GLU A 859 8.62 21.57 2.21
N SER A 860 8.82 20.27 2.03
CA SER A 860 8.22 19.22 2.86
C SER A 860 9.16 18.02 2.95
N SER A 861 8.96 17.18 3.98
CA SER A 861 9.71 15.93 4.15
C SER A 861 8.86 14.73 3.76
N LEU A 862 9.24 14.02 2.68
CA LEU A 862 8.61 12.77 2.31
C LEU A 862 8.83 11.70 3.38
N MET A 863 9.96 11.75 4.10
CA MET A 863 10.27 10.80 5.17
C MET A 863 9.28 10.92 6.33
N GLU A 864 8.89 12.15 6.68
CA GLU A 864 7.85 12.41 7.68
C GLU A 864 6.48 11.97 7.19
N LEU A 865 6.13 12.31 5.95
CA LEU A 865 4.86 11.93 5.34
C LEU A 865 4.70 10.42 5.24
N LEU A 866 5.71 9.71 4.77
CA LEU A 866 5.72 8.25 4.65
C LEU A 866 6.05 7.55 5.97
N ARG A 867 6.48 8.28 6.99
CA ARG A 867 6.96 7.75 8.28
C ARG A 867 8.05 6.69 8.10
N TRP A 868 8.90 6.94 7.13
CA TRP A 868 9.98 6.04 6.77
C TRP A 868 11.23 6.43 7.55
N SER A 869 11.90 5.47 8.17
CA SER A 869 13.20 5.70 8.80
C SER A 869 14.26 4.85 8.11
N TYR A 870 15.47 5.40 7.97
CA TYR A 870 16.61 4.65 7.44
C TYR A 870 16.92 3.39 8.26
N LYS A 871 16.54 3.36 9.54
CA LYS A 871 16.78 2.21 10.44
C LYS A 871 15.84 1.03 10.16
N THR A 872 14.63 1.29 9.67
CA THR A 872 13.66 0.24 9.32
C THR A 872 13.83 -0.29 7.90
N GLY A 873 14.51 0.43 7.02
CA GLY A 873 14.80 0.03 5.64
C GLY A 873 16.07 -0.81 5.46
N MET A 874 16.80 -1.10 6.53
CA MET A 874 18.05 -1.89 6.48
C MET A 874 17.84 -3.41 6.58
N ASP A 875 16.62 -3.91 6.61
CA ASP A 875 16.41 -5.34 6.38
C ASP A 875 16.83 -5.69 4.95
N LYS A 876 17.68 -6.71 4.84
CA LYS A 876 18.44 -7.10 3.64
C LYS A 876 17.62 -7.39 2.39
N THR A 877 16.30 -7.32 2.46
CA THR A 877 15.36 -7.50 1.34
C THR A 877 15.06 -6.22 0.56
N MET A 878 15.42 -5.04 1.08
CA MET A 878 15.23 -3.75 0.41
C MET A 878 16.50 -3.20 -0.25
N SER A 879 17.48 -4.04 -0.51
CA SER A 879 18.72 -3.65 -1.21
C SER A 879 18.53 -3.46 -2.72
N SER A 880 17.34 -3.64 -3.27
CA SER A 880 17.04 -3.16 -4.60
C SER A 880 16.80 -1.66 -4.56
N SER A 881 17.81 -0.93 -4.96
CA SER A 881 17.95 0.52 -5.07
C SER A 881 16.93 1.24 -5.99
N ASN A 882 15.80 0.64 -6.29
CA ASN A 882 14.84 1.10 -7.28
C ASN A 882 13.48 1.43 -6.68
N GLY A 883 13.46 2.13 -5.56
CA GLY A 883 12.26 2.86 -5.15
C GLY A 883 11.96 3.93 -6.19
N GLN A 884 11.13 3.60 -7.19
CA GLN A 884 10.65 4.58 -8.14
C GLN A 884 9.45 5.30 -7.53
N ILE A 885 9.55 6.61 -7.40
CA ILE A 885 8.46 7.47 -7.02
C ILE A 885 7.79 7.95 -8.31
N ALA A 886 6.57 7.50 -8.56
CA ALA A 886 5.73 8.08 -9.60
C ALA A 886 4.89 9.20 -8.97
N LEU A 887 5.19 10.45 -9.32
CA LEU A 887 4.36 11.59 -8.97
C LEU A 887 3.41 11.89 -10.13
N GLN A 888 2.13 11.88 -9.83
CA GLN A 888 1.11 12.31 -10.77
C GLN A 888 0.81 13.78 -10.54
N ASN A 889 0.90 14.56 -11.60
CA ASN A 889 0.47 15.94 -11.62
C ASN A 889 -1.05 15.98 -11.87
N ASN A 890 -1.83 15.96 -10.82
CA ASN A 890 -3.23 16.38 -10.91
C ASN A 890 -3.25 17.89 -10.71
N GLY A 891 -3.41 18.63 -11.79
CA GLY A 891 -3.64 20.05 -11.69
C GLY A 891 -4.79 20.31 -10.71
N ALA A 892 -4.47 20.78 -9.51
CA ALA A 892 -5.43 21.20 -8.50
C ALA A 892 -5.86 22.64 -8.81
#